data_3d8a9a83e3de2233ef2f918a97f67c1a
#
_entry.id   3d8a9a83e3de2233ef2f918a97f67c1a
#
_cell.length_a   1.000
_cell.length_b   1.000
_cell.length_c   1.000
_cell.angle_alpha   90.00
_cell.angle_beta   90.00
_cell.angle_gamma   90.00
#
_symmetry.space_group_name_H-M   'P 1'
#
loop_
_entity.id
_entity.type
_entity.pdbx_description
1 polymer ?
#
loop_
_entity_poly.entity_id
_entity_poly.type
_entity_poly.pdbx_seq_one_letter_code
_entity_poly.pdbx_strand_id
1 'polypeptide(L)'
;MKRPLISFAFRLIALTIGVALVFSVALVSQSVQASPAAAPKTRTPTPTRTPTRTPTRTPTPTATFTPTPTATNTFTPSPTPTNTTAPANVLIYALYYDTYETGEPEEAFALINLGGSAIQLSGWQVTDGEGTVTFPSYSFLPGTRLWAAKTATTFREEFGFSPDFEYGGDSDPSVPNMTGSAPTLSNTGDELQLLDATAVVVDAIVYEGGNTAIPGWSGSAIYPYTQGFFGEEGQILYRKLDESTGLPIPDTNTLSDWAQATDDDVLGKKVQYPGWDLEHFFFPLHTTQTATLKYVVAPDNIFDAYLAEINSATSYIYIEGYTFDNAHLADALVAKLQAGVQVKILLEGEPVNGIEDQDKWICQQIEANGGQCWYMHTDAAQGIHDRYAYQHAKFTIVDGVKLLTGSENLNYSSMPADDKSDGTFGNRGVYIITDAPALVSHALDIFNRDLDPANHEDIRRWNAATDSPPPGFVPSYASGGTSYAVQFPSPLSLSGSFEFEVIQSPENDLRASDALIGMVARAGAGDMVLVEQLYERKYWGPSTSDPATDPNLRLEAYIDAARRGASVRILLDSFYDDPLDPRSNTATCAYVNNLASSESLDLQCLIGNPTGNGIHNKMVLVWDGVNGWTHTGSINGSENSVKNNRELAIQVKSTDGYNYLAQVFNYDWVASGGSPIFPTPTPTPTATFTPTFTPTPSGPQYPLISEVFYDTPGTDSDEEWIEIYNPTAFTIDLSNYKLGDEETFGGTEGMYRFPTGASIGPGQRIIVALKATGFFALYGFNPTYEVIETSSSVPNMSIYSAWSSGTISLSNTGDEVLLLNGSDVAVDVVTYEGGLYAGVIPHPGVTTGHSIERYPANQDTNDCSVDFVDRNPPTPGS
;
A
#
# COMPACT_ATOMS: atom_id res chain seq x y z
N MET A 1 44.16 21.91 -13.59
CA MET A 1 44.38 22.53 -12.30
C MET A 1 43.61 23.84 -12.18
N LYS A 2 42.50 23.88 -11.52
CA LYS A 2 41.64 24.96 -11.00
C LYS A 2 40.18 24.64 -11.22
N ARG A 3 39.63 23.89 -10.27
CA ARG A 3 38.24 23.88 -9.78
C ARG A 3 38.29 23.06 -8.50
N PRO A 4 38.09 23.61 -7.34
CA PRO A 4 36.80 23.58 -6.67
C PRO A 4 36.66 24.78 -5.69
N LEU A 5 35.92 25.79 -6.07
CA LEU A 5 35.57 26.89 -5.15
C LEU A 5 34.13 27.40 -5.34
N ILE A 6 33.41 26.89 -6.31
CA ILE A 6 32.04 27.37 -6.61
C ILE A 6 30.97 26.56 -5.81
N SER A 7 31.23 25.30 -5.52
CA SER A 7 30.28 24.45 -4.76
C SER A 7 30.08 24.85 -3.29
N PHE A 8 31.10 25.45 -2.68
CA PHE A 8 31.01 25.84 -1.26
C PHE A 8 30.28 27.18 -1.02
N ALA A 9 30.29 28.05 -2.01
CA ALA A 9 29.60 29.35 -1.94
C ALA A 9 28.05 29.21 -2.09
N PHE A 10 27.57 28.24 -2.87
CA PHE A 10 26.14 28.01 -3.02
C PHE A 10 25.49 27.37 -1.78
N ARG A 11 26.20 26.47 -1.09
CA ARG A 11 25.69 25.88 0.15
C ARG A 11 25.63 26.88 1.33
N LEU A 12 26.51 27.88 1.35
CA LEU A 12 26.49 28.91 2.40
C LEU A 12 25.39 29.97 2.15
N ILE A 13 25.00 30.20 0.92
CA ILE A 13 23.92 31.14 0.55
C ILE A 13 22.55 30.52 0.85
N ALA A 14 22.36 29.23 0.59
CA ALA A 14 21.13 28.54 0.91
C ALA A 14 20.87 28.47 2.43
N LEU A 15 21.94 28.28 3.24
CA LEU A 15 21.82 28.23 4.70
C LEU A 15 21.51 29.61 5.32
N THR A 16 22.00 30.71 4.72
CA THR A 16 21.71 32.08 5.21
C THR A 16 20.34 32.59 4.82
N ILE A 17 19.76 32.12 3.72
CA ILE A 17 18.41 32.49 3.30
C ILE A 17 17.36 31.68 4.10
N GLY A 18 17.60 30.40 4.39
CA GLY A 18 16.72 29.58 5.23
C GLY A 18 16.58 30.10 6.67
N VAL A 19 17.68 30.53 7.28
CA VAL A 19 17.66 31.12 8.65
C VAL A 19 16.97 32.49 8.66
N ALA A 20 17.05 33.29 7.61
CA ALA A 20 16.39 34.58 7.53
C ALA A 20 14.85 34.48 7.35
N LEU A 21 14.35 33.44 6.65
CA LEU A 21 12.91 33.22 6.49
C LEU A 21 12.25 32.68 7.77
N VAL A 22 12.92 31.77 8.50
CA VAL A 22 12.38 31.24 9.77
C VAL A 22 12.26 32.35 10.83
N PHE A 23 13.16 33.34 10.84
CA PHE A 23 13.02 34.49 11.74
C PHE A 23 11.99 35.53 11.29
N SER A 24 11.61 35.58 10.03
CA SER A 24 10.60 36.53 9.52
C SER A 24 9.17 36.08 9.76
N VAL A 25 8.90 34.78 9.79
CA VAL A 25 7.58 34.24 10.12
C VAL A 25 7.29 34.30 11.62
N ALA A 26 8.30 34.20 12.47
CA ALA A 26 8.14 34.33 13.94
C ALA A 26 7.85 35.77 14.42
N LEU A 27 7.94 36.77 13.54
CA LEU A 27 7.77 38.20 13.92
C LEU A 27 6.42 38.81 13.47
N VAL A 28 5.60 38.09 12.75
CA VAL A 28 4.27 38.57 12.27
C VAL A 28 3.10 38.10 13.15
N SER A 29 3.31 37.14 14.04
CA SER A 29 2.25 36.60 14.91
C SER A 29 2.16 37.19 16.34
N GLN A 30 2.74 38.38 16.59
CA GLN A 30 2.58 39.07 17.87
C GLN A 30 2.04 40.49 17.71
N SER A 31 0.77 40.62 17.46
CA SER A 31 0.02 41.83 17.75
C SER A 31 -1.47 41.55 17.94
N VAL A 32 -1.83 40.84 19.03
CA VAL A 32 -3.17 40.92 19.61
C VAL A 32 -2.99 41.26 21.08
N GLN A 33 -3.69 42.31 21.51
CA GLN A 33 -3.54 43.01 22.79
C GLN A 33 -3.95 42.14 23.97
N ALA A 34 -3.10 42.12 25.02
CA ALA A 34 -3.44 41.54 26.30
C ALA A 34 -4.35 42.48 27.10
N SER A 35 -5.46 41.96 27.58
CA SER A 35 -6.22 42.53 28.70
C SER A 35 -5.64 42.05 30.05
N PRO A 36 -5.80 42.81 31.15
CA PRO A 36 -4.92 42.68 32.30
C PRO A 36 -5.33 41.53 33.23
N ALA A 37 -4.28 40.81 33.67
CA ALA A 37 -4.35 39.70 34.61
C ALA A 37 -4.90 40.08 36.00
N ALA A 38 -5.76 39.24 36.52
CA ALA A 38 -6.19 39.26 37.92
C ALA A 38 -5.14 38.58 38.82
N ALA A 39 -4.94 39.08 40.01
CA ALA A 39 -3.93 38.68 40.98
C ALA A 39 -4.10 37.24 41.51
N PRO A 40 -3.03 36.49 41.83
CA PRO A 40 -3.16 35.13 42.30
C PRO A 40 -3.65 35.01 43.74
N LYS A 41 -4.60 34.10 43.93
CA LYS A 41 -5.08 33.70 45.27
C LYS A 41 -4.16 32.62 45.82
N THR A 42 -3.59 32.91 47.01
CA THR A 42 -2.79 31.99 47.78
C THR A 42 -3.60 30.74 48.22
N ARG A 43 -3.14 29.56 47.92
CA ARG A 43 -3.67 28.30 48.44
C ARG A 43 -3.02 27.90 49.73
N THR A 44 -3.80 27.58 50.71
CA THR A 44 -3.41 27.00 52.03
C THR A 44 -3.05 25.49 51.85
N PRO A 45 -2.06 24.96 52.50
CA PRO A 45 -1.65 23.56 52.35
C PRO A 45 -2.60 22.59 53.03
N THR A 46 -2.97 21.54 52.36
CA THR A 46 -3.78 20.41 52.84
C THR A 46 -2.86 19.40 53.56
N PRO A 47 -3.27 18.79 54.68
CA PRO A 47 -2.41 17.92 55.47
C PRO A 47 -2.22 16.53 54.82
N THR A 48 -0.98 16.03 54.90
CA THR A 48 -0.48 14.72 54.44
C THR A 48 -1.20 13.57 55.18
N ARG A 49 -1.76 12.62 54.41
CA ARG A 49 -2.29 11.37 54.96
C ARG A 49 -1.19 10.31 55.09
N THR A 50 -1.12 9.74 56.28
CA THR A 50 -0.26 8.58 56.64
C THR A 50 -0.78 7.30 56.02
N PRO A 51 0.08 6.43 55.47
CA PRO A 51 -0.38 5.18 54.86
C PRO A 51 -0.80 4.14 55.88
N THR A 52 -2.01 3.56 55.74
CA THR A 52 -2.54 2.50 56.57
C THR A 52 -2.19 1.15 55.94
N ARG A 53 -1.69 0.23 56.74
CA ARG A 53 -1.25 -1.10 56.36
C ARG A 53 -2.40 -1.96 55.82
N THR A 54 -2.15 -2.67 54.70
CA THR A 54 -3.03 -3.68 54.12
C THR A 54 -2.97 -4.98 54.95
N PRO A 55 -4.09 -5.60 55.30
CA PRO A 55 -4.09 -6.91 55.98
C PRO A 55 -3.93 -8.05 54.98
N THR A 56 -3.06 -9.00 55.29
CA THR A 56 -2.80 -10.24 54.57
C THR A 56 -4.02 -11.17 54.57
N ARG A 57 -4.42 -11.65 53.40
CA ARG A 57 -5.50 -12.65 53.25
C ARG A 57 -5.01 -14.05 53.63
N THR A 58 -5.71 -14.70 54.52
CA THR A 58 -5.59 -16.15 54.89
C THR A 58 -6.41 -17.00 53.89
N PRO A 59 -5.92 -18.17 53.43
CA PRO A 59 -6.68 -19.01 52.50
C PRO A 59 -7.85 -19.72 53.16
N THR A 60 -9.02 -19.70 52.49
CA THR A 60 -10.24 -20.39 52.88
C THR A 60 -10.26 -21.81 52.29
N PRO A 61 -10.72 -22.85 53.01
CA PRO A 61 -10.73 -24.22 52.52
C PRO A 61 -11.84 -24.51 51.52
N THR A 62 -11.55 -25.43 50.60
CA THR A 62 -12.38 -25.94 49.52
C THR A 62 -13.64 -26.64 50.05
N ALA A 63 -14.82 -26.25 49.59
CA ALA A 63 -16.08 -26.92 49.93
C ALA A 63 -16.38 -28.07 48.96
N THR A 64 -16.70 -29.22 49.52
CA THR A 64 -17.14 -30.44 48.85
C THR A 64 -18.63 -30.32 48.49
N PHE A 65 -18.99 -30.58 47.23
CA PHE A 65 -20.39 -30.56 46.78
C PHE A 65 -21.11 -31.84 47.16
N THR A 66 -22.25 -31.70 47.85
CA THR A 66 -23.28 -32.76 48.08
C THR A 66 -24.46 -32.46 47.14
N PRO A 67 -25.03 -33.43 46.40
CA PRO A 67 -26.15 -33.17 45.51
C PRO A 67 -27.45 -32.99 46.25
N THR A 68 -28.20 -31.94 45.93
CA THR A 68 -29.55 -31.63 46.44
C THR A 68 -30.63 -32.17 45.48
N PRO A 69 -31.76 -32.73 45.99
CA PRO A 69 -32.77 -33.34 45.12
C PRO A 69 -33.59 -32.37 44.32
N THR A 70 -33.95 -32.80 43.12
CA THR A 70 -34.72 -32.07 42.08
C THR A 70 -36.12 -31.74 42.57
N ALA A 71 -36.48 -30.45 42.53
CA ALA A 71 -37.85 -29.99 42.79
C ALA A 71 -38.67 -30.06 41.50
N THR A 72 -39.85 -30.62 41.55
CA THR A 72 -40.82 -30.72 40.47
C THR A 72 -41.50 -29.34 40.26
N ASN A 73 -41.30 -28.72 39.10
CA ASN A 73 -41.95 -27.46 38.76
C ASN A 73 -43.42 -27.68 38.39
N THR A 74 -44.30 -27.08 39.16
CA THR A 74 -45.71 -26.89 38.81
C THR A 74 -45.82 -25.67 37.90
N PHE A 75 -46.32 -25.84 36.67
CA PHE A 75 -46.55 -24.75 35.74
C PHE A 75 -47.68 -23.84 36.21
N THR A 76 -47.33 -22.57 36.52
CA THR A 76 -48.29 -21.48 36.62
C THR A 76 -48.43 -20.88 35.22
N PRO A 77 -49.64 -20.60 34.70
CA PRO A 77 -49.76 -20.00 33.38
C PRO A 77 -49.10 -18.61 33.35
N SER A 78 -48.16 -18.45 32.44
CA SER A 78 -47.53 -17.19 32.14
C SER A 78 -48.54 -16.18 31.63
N PRO A 79 -48.50 -14.92 32.04
CA PRO A 79 -49.34 -13.88 31.44
C PRO A 79 -49.00 -13.76 29.97
N THR A 80 -50.02 -13.62 29.11
CA THR A 80 -49.91 -13.31 27.69
C THR A 80 -48.95 -12.16 27.51
N PRO A 81 -47.95 -12.23 26.63
CA PRO A 81 -47.07 -11.10 26.38
C PRO A 81 -47.92 -9.97 25.76
N THR A 82 -48.07 -8.87 26.49
CA THR A 82 -48.42 -7.61 25.90
C THR A 82 -47.34 -7.29 24.88
N ASN A 83 -47.73 -7.14 23.64
CA ASN A 83 -46.84 -6.68 22.59
C ASN A 83 -46.36 -5.26 22.89
N THR A 84 -45.39 -5.11 23.77
CA THR A 84 -44.55 -3.91 23.80
C THR A 84 -43.64 -4.04 22.60
N THR A 85 -43.88 -3.25 21.56
CA THR A 85 -42.89 -2.99 20.53
C THR A 85 -41.57 -2.66 21.23
N ALA A 86 -40.53 -3.41 20.94
CA ALA A 86 -39.19 -3.06 21.39
C ALA A 86 -38.92 -1.61 20.97
N PRO A 87 -38.27 -0.78 21.83
CA PRO A 87 -37.93 0.60 21.45
C PRO A 87 -37.22 0.58 20.09
N ALA A 88 -37.55 1.56 19.27
CA ALA A 88 -36.89 1.72 17.97
C ALA A 88 -35.41 1.93 18.22
N ASN A 89 -34.56 1.08 17.64
CA ASN A 89 -33.12 1.17 17.78
C ASN A 89 -32.56 2.04 16.65
N VAL A 90 -32.88 3.33 16.67
CA VAL A 90 -32.36 4.34 15.76
C VAL A 90 -31.49 5.30 16.56
N LEU A 91 -30.28 5.54 16.12
CA LEU A 91 -29.34 6.43 16.78
C LEU A 91 -28.95 7.60 15.87
N ILE A 92 -28.63 8.73 16.47
CA ILE A 92 -27.88 9.81 15.82
C ILE A 92 -26.47 9.26 15.63
N TYR A 93 -26.07 9.10 14.38
CA TYR A 93 -24.82 8.49 14.00
C TYR A 93 -23.66 9.48 13.91
N ALA A 94 -23.94 10.66 13.38
CA ALA A 94 -22.97 11.73 13.20
C ALA A 94 -23.65 13.11 13.29
N LEU A 95 -22.86 14.12 13.62
CA LEU A 95 -23.28 15.53 13.65
C LEU A 95 -22.17 16.40 13.09
N TYR A 96 -22.50 17.25 12.12
CA TYR A 96 -21.65 18.28 11.54
C TYR A 96 -22.29 19.63 11.83
N TYR A 97 -21.69 20.44 12.71
CA TYR A 97 -22.31 21.67 13.25
C TYR A 97 -21.46 22.92 13.02
N ASP A 98 -20.13 22.83 13.00
CA ASP A 98 -19.21 23.95 12.80
C ASP A 98 -18.54 23.75 11.43
N THR A 99 -19.14 24.31 10.39
CA THR A 99 -18.79 24.15 9.00
C THR A 99 -17.84 25.25 8.54
N TYR A 100 -17.24 25.13 7.36
CA TYR A 100 -16.30 26.15 6.88
C TYR A 100 -16.98 27.37 6.28
N GLU A 101 -18.24 27.26 5.83
CA GLU A 101 -18.96 28.40 5.24
C GLU A 101 -19.68 29.23 6.28
N THR A 102 -19.57 30.56 6.16
CA THR A 102 -20.23 31.49 7.06
C THR A 102 -21.76 31.33 6.99
N GLY A 103 -22.38 31.00 8.11
CA GLY A 103 -23.83 30.80 8.25
C GLY A 103 -24.21 29.33 8.20
N GLU A 104 -23.19 28.47 8.17
CA GLU A 104 -23.29 27.03 8.34
C GLU A 104 -24.31 26.36 7.39
N PRO A 105 -24.24 26.59 6.08
CA PRO A 105 -25.21 25.98 5.15
C PRO A 105 -25.03 24.45 5.02
N GLU A 106 -23.84 23.90 5.33
CA GLU A 106 -23.53 22.48 5.26
C GLU A 106 -23.91 21.72 6.54
N GLU A 107 -24.37 22.39 7.62
CA GLU A 107 -24.81 21.69 8.84
C GLU A 107 -25.62 20.44 8.50
N ALA A 108 -25.27 19.33 9.12
CA ALA A 108 -25.88 18.04 8.82
C ALA A 108 -25.88 17.10 10.03
N PHE A 109 -26.80 16.16 10.04
CA PHE A 109 -26.81 15.05 10.96
C PHE A 109 -27.08 13.74 10.23
N ALA A 110 -26.55 12.66 10.74
CA ALA A 110 -26.84 11.33 10.23
C ALA A 110 -27.56 10.48 11.26
N LEU A 111 -28.44 9.60 10.78
CA LEU A 111 -29.12 8.57 11.58
C LEU A 111 -28.73 7.18 11.09
N ILE A 112 -28.75 6.20 11.99
CA ILE A 112 -28.60 4.78 11.67
C ILE A 112 -29.72 3.95 12.29
N ASN A 113 -30.26 2.98 11.52
CA ASN A 113 -31.23 2.01 12.04
C ASN A 113 -30.54 0.70 12.41
N LEU A 114 -30.27 0.49 13.68
CA LEU A 114 -29.68 -0.74 14.22
C LEU A 114 -30.74 -1.82 14.53
N GLY A 115 -32.03 -1.53 14.28
CA GLY A 115 -33.11 -2.48 14.48
C GLY A 115 -33.11 -3.60 13.43
N GLY A 116 -33.76 -4.72 13.74
CA GLY A 116 -33.90 -5.84 12.82
C GLY A 116 -35.03 -5.69 11.78
N SER A 117 -35.68 -4.51 11.68
CA SER A 117 -36.81 -4.24 10.79
C SER A 117 -36.83 -2.79 10.34
N ALA A 118 -37.49 -2.54 9.19
CA ALA A 118 -37.70 -1.19 8.71
C ALA A 118 -38.58 -0.38 9.68
N ILE A 119 -38.19 0.88 9.89
CA ILE A 119 -38.87 1.85 10.77
C ILE A 119 -39.48 2.93 9.89
N GLN A 120 -40.73 3.29 10.17
CA GLN A 120 -41.39 4.42 9.52
C GLN A 120 -41.05 5.71 10.21
N LEU A 121 -40.31 6.60 9.57
CA LEU A 121 -39.93 7.91 10.13
C LEU A 121 -41.01 8.97 9.98
N SER A 122 -42.14 8.66 9.36
CA SER A 122 -43.25 9.63 9.23
C SER A 122 -43.65 10.22 10.57
N GLY A 123 -43.45 11.53 10.71
CA GLY A 123 -43.78 12.25 11.94
C GLY A 123 -42.74 12.21 13.06
N TRP A 124 -41.60 11.50 12.83
CA TRP A 124 -40.43 11.62 13.69
C TRP A 124 -39.86 13.04 13.59
N GLN A 125 -39.23 13.49 14.64
CA GLN A 125 -38.74 14.87 14.75
C GLN A 125 -37.27 14.90 15.15
N VAL A 126 -36.58 15.94 14.73
CA VAL A 126 -35.24 16.30 15.21
C VAL A 126 -35.31 17.75 15.70
N THR A 127 -34.76 18.01 16.89
CA THR A 127 -34.84 19.32 17.54
C THR A 127 -33.62 19.62 18.39
N ASP A 128 -33.23 20.91 18.42
CA ASP A 128 -32.22 21.49 19.32
C ASP A 128 -32.88 22.24 20.50
N GLY A 129 -34.23 22.23 20.57
CA GLY A 129 -35.01 22.97 21.56
C GLY A 129 -35.49 24.34 21.05
N GLU A 130 -34.81 24.96 20.11
CA GLU A 130 -35.18 26.22 19.46
C GLU A 130 -35.89 25.99 18.13
N GLY A 131 -35.43 25.03 17.35
CA GLY A 131 -36.02 24.55 16.09
C GLY A 131 -36.52 23.13 16.18
N THR A 132 -37.41 22.74 15.29
CA THR A 132 -37.90 21.37 15.18
C THR A 132 -38.28 21.07 13.74
N VAL A 133 -37.68 20.02 13.18
CA VAL A 133 -37.98 19.52 11.84
C VAL A 133 -38.55 18.11 11.91
N THR A 134 -39.50 17.83 11.01
CA THR A 134 -40.26 16.59 11.01
C THR A 134 -39.99 15.82 9.70
N PHE A 135 -39.67 14.54 9.82
CA PHE A 135 -39.46 13.66 8.66
C PHE A 135 -40.79 13.46 7.88
N PRO A 136 -40.71 13.50 6.55
CA PRO A 136 -41.82 13.04 5.69
C PRO A 136 -42.00 11.51 5.84
N SER A 137 -42.92 10.95 5.06
CA SER A 137 -43.11 9.48 5.03
C SER A 137 -41.91 8.82 4.41
N TYR A 138 -41.16 8.07 5.23
CA TYR A 138 -39.94 7.34 4.79
C TYR A 138 -39.81 6.01 5.52
N SER A 139 -39.43 4.97 4.80
CA SER A 139 -39.17 3.64 5.34
C SER A 139 -37.68 3.44 5.54
N PHE A 140 -37.18 3.62 6.74
CA PHE A 140 -35.79 3.50 7.12
C PHE A 140 -35.40 2.04 7.33
N LEU A 141 -34.62 1.48 6.42
CA LEU A 141 -34.30 0.05 6.38
C LEU A 141 -33.30 -0.34 7.49
N PRO A 142 -33.32 -1.60 7.93
CA PRO A 142 -32.34 -2.12 8.90
C PRO A 142 -30.90 -2.00 8.39
N GLY A 143 -29.99 -1.57 9.25
CA GLY A 143 -28.56 -1.47 8.95
C GLY A 143 -28.19 -0.34 7.99
N THR A 144 -29.17 0.48 7.55
CA THR A 144 -28.86 1.63 6.68
C THR A 144 -28.66 2.90 7.48
N ARG A 145 -27.98 3.85 6.85
CA ARG A 145 -27.79 5.23 7.33
C ARG A 145 -28.55 6.17 6.43
N LEU A 146 -28.82 7.36 6.93
CA LEU A 146 -29.33 8.49 6.17
C LEU A 146 -28.69 9.77 6.66
N TRP A 147 -28.52 10.74 5.73
CA TRP A 147 -28.07 12.08 6.03
C TRP A 147 -29.18 13.09 5.81
N ALA A 148 -29.30 14.04 6.72
CA ALA A 148 -30.16 15.21 6.57
C ALA A 148 -29.29 16.47 6.72
N ALA A 149 -29.26 17.30 5.69
CA ALA A 149 -28.45 18.52 5.65
C ALA A 149 -29.33 19.77 5.71
N LYS A 150 -28.76 20.87 6.17
CA LYS A 150 -29.45 22.18 6.17
C LYS A 150 -29.71 22.66 4.74
N THR A 151 -28.70 22.53 3.87
CA THR A 151 -28.75 22.86 2.44
C THR A 151 -28.21 21.71 1.63
N ALA A 152 -29.03 21.09 0.79
CA ALA A 152 -28.59 19.87 0.05
C ALA A 152 -27.54 20.13 -1.02
N THR A 153 -27.56 21.33 -1.64
CA THR A 153 -26.58 21.69 -2.68
C THR A 153 -25.19 21.87 -2.13
N THR A 154 -25.03 22.62 -1.03
CA THR A 154 -23.72 22.85 -0.40
C THR A 154 -23.17 21.57 0.21
N PHE A 155 -24.01 20.79 0.89
CA PHE A 155 -23.60 19.46 1.39
C PHE A 155 -23.04 18.57 0.28
N ARG A 156 -23.69 18.57 -0.92
CA ARG A 156 -23.19 17.76 -2.05
C ARG A 156 -21.88 18.32 -2.61
N GLU A 157 -21.72 19.64 -2.68
CA GLU A 157 -20.48 20.29 -3.14
C GLU A 157 -19.32 19.94 -2.22
N GLU A 158 -19.57 19.87 -0.93
CA GLU A 158 -18.55 19.51 0.08
C GLU A 158 -18.25 18.00 0.12
N PHE A 159 -19.28 17.14 0.19
CA PHE A 159 -19.08 15.70 0.44
C PHE A 159 -19.18 14.80 -0.80
N GLY A 160 -19.48 15.34 -1.96
CA GLY A 160 -19.52 14.59 -3.22
C GLY A 160 -20.77 13.72 -3.42
N PHE A 161 -21.75 13.74 -2.51
CA PHE A 161 -23.01 13.02 -2.64
C PHE A 161 -24.18 13.80 -2.06
N SER A 162 -25.40 13.55 -2.57
CA SER A 162 -26.60 14.23 -2.07
C SER A 162 -27.06 13.65 -0.73
N PRO A 163 -27.51 14.47 0.24
CA PRO A 163 -28.16 13.97 1.45
C PRO A 163 -29.52 13.33 1.12
N ASP A 164 -30.04 12.49 2.00
CA ASP A 164 -31.36 11.87 1.86
C ASP A 164 -32.50 12.88 2.11
N PHE A 165 -32.24 13.92 2.93
CA PHE A 165 -33.18 14.98 3.24
C PHE A 165 -32.50 16.33 3.36
N GLU A 166 -33.24 17.41 3.12
CA GLU A 166 -32.84 18.74 3.56
C GLU A 166 -33.86 19.37 4.52
N TYR A 167 -33.36 20.25 5.40
CA TYR A 167 -34.22 20.82 6.46
C TYR A 167 -34.17 22.34 6.56
N GLY A 168 -33.25 23.05 5.93
CA GLY A 168 -33.16 24.53 5.98
C GLY A 168 -33.99 25.23 4.92
N GLY A 169 -34.29 24.58 3.82
CA GLY A 169 -35.05 25.10 2.68
C GLY A 169 -34.94 24.16 1.50
N ASP A 170 -35.65 24.44 0.39
CA ASP A 170 -35.58 23.61 -0.83
C ASP A 170 -34.49 24.15 -1.75
N SER A 171 -33.26 23.65 -1.56
CA SER A 171 -32.12 24.04 -2.39
C SER A 171 -31.94 23.10 -3.58
N ASP A 172 -32.32 21.83 -3.43
CA ASP A 172 -32.33 20.81 -4.50
C ASP A 172 -33.68 20.10 -4.55
N PRO A 173 -34.52 20.38 -5.57
CA PRO A 173 -35.86 19.77 -5.69
C PRO A 173 -35.85 18.24 -5.82
N SER A 174 -34.68 17.60 -6.03
CA SER A 174 -34.55 16.16 -6.05
C SER A 174 -34.38 15.53 -4.67
N VAL A 175 -34.02 16.34 -3.65
CA VAL A 175 -33.85 15.91 -2.27
C VAL A 175 -35.14 16.21 -1.47
N PRO A 176 -35.74 15.21 -0.81
CA PRO A 176 -36.95 15.41 -0.02
C PRO A 176 -36.74 16.36 1.15
N ASN A 177 -37.66 17.33 1.29
CA ASN A 177 -37.67 18.32 2.40
C ASN A 177 -38.26 17.76 3.69
N MET A 178 -37.61 18.01 4.82
CA MET A 178 -38.24 17.94 6.14
C MET A 178 -39.09 19.18 6.35
N THR A 179 -40.07 19.10 7.24
CA THR A 179 -41.02 20.22 7.51
C THR A 179 -40.88 20.74 8.93
N GLY A 180 -40.90 22.06 9.09
CA GLY A 180 -40.81 22.67 10.41
C GLY A 180 -39.91 23.90 10.42
N SER A 181 -39.36 24.24 11.57
CA SER A 181 -38.35 25.29 11.76
C SER A 181 -37.00 24.59 11.91
N ALA A 182 -36.04 24.93 11.06
CA ALA A 182 -34.69 24.34 11.12
C ALA A 182 -34.07 24.54 12.51
N PRO A 183 -33.40 23.52 13.07
CA PRO A 183 -32.46 23.67 14.16
C PRO A 183 -31.39 24.72 13.81
N THR A 184 -30.79 25.34 14.80
CA THR A 184 -29.66 26.27 14.65
C THR A 184 -28.56 25.79 15.58
N LEU A 185 -27.72 24.96 15.04
CA LEU A 185 -26.63 24.35 15.78
C LEU A 185 -25.57 25.39 16.12
N SER A 186 -25.31 25.61 17.40
CA SER A 186 -24.35 26.63 17.85
C SER A 186 -22.91 26.13 17.81
N ASN A 187 -21.98 26.89 17.20
CA ASN A 187 -20.53 26.59 17.18
C ASN A 187 -19.87 26.68 18.57
N THR A 188 -20.59 27.06 19.63
CA THR A 188 -20.07 27.11 21.00
C THR A 188 -20.74 26.11 21.92
N GLY A 189 -21.52 25.21 21.34
CA GLY A 189 -22.19 24.12 22.04
C GLY A 189 -23.69 24.18 22.01
N ASP A 190 -24.28 23.02 21.81
CA ASP A 190 -25.71 22.81 21.70
C ASP A 190 -26.09 21.35 21.98
N GLU A 191 -27.33 20.99 21.77
CA GLU A 191 -27.87 19.64 21.80
C GLU A 191 -28.74 19.32 20.60
N LEU A 192 -28.74 18.06 20.15
CA LEU A 192 -29.70 17.60 19.15
C LEU A 192 -30.41 16.34 19.66
N GLN A 193 -31.74 16.35 19.61
CA GLN A 193 -32.58 15.22 20.06
C GLN A 193 -33.36 14.63 18.89
N LEU A 194 -33.35 13.30 18.77
CA LEU A 194 -34.22 12.53 17.89
C LEU A 194 -35.45 12.09 18.68
N LEU A 195 -36.66 12.45 18.20
CA LEU A 195 -37.91 12.06 18.80
C LEU A 195 -38.73 11.18 17.86
N ASP A 196 -39.46 10.23 18.43
CA ASP A 196 -40.42 9.44 17.68
C ASP A 196 -41.69 10.26 17.34
N ALA A 197 -42.60 9.65 16.56
CA ALA A 197 -43.84 10.29 16.14
C ALA A 197 -44.78 10.67 17.31
N THR A 198 -44.48 10.23 18.53
CA THR A 198 -45.24 10.58 19.76
C THR A 198 -44.48 11.58 20.62
N ALA A 199 -43.41 12.16 20.12
CA ALA A 199 -42.53 13.10 20.77
C ALA A 199 -41.81 12.52 22.01
N VAL A 200 -41.52 11.21 22.00
CA VAL A 200 -40.64 10.56 22.97
C VAL A 200 -39.22 10.61 22.44
N VAL A 201 -38.28 11.03 23.27
CA VAL A 201 -36.85 11.04 22.92
C VAL A 201 -36.37 9.61 22.69
N VAL A 202 -35.78 9.38 21.52
CA VAL A 202 -35.19 8.10 21.10
C VAL A 202 -33.69 8.10 21.33
N ASP A 203 -33.00 9.21 20.98
CA ASP A 203 -31.59 9.43 21.15
C ASP A 203 -31.27 10.91 21.26
N ALA A 204 -30.08 11.25 21.79
CA ALA A 204 -29.63 12.63 21.91
C ALA A 204 -28.09 12.71 21.82
N ILE A 205 -27.62 13.87 21.36
CA ILE A 205 -26.20 14.27 21.41
C ILE A 205 -26.13 15.66 22.07
N VAL A 206 -25.08 15.85 22.90
CA VAL A 206 -24.76 17.15 23.50
C VAL A 206 -23.28 17.43 23.27
N TYR A 207 -22.97 18.59 22.72
CA TYR A 207 -21.61 18.95 22.43
C TYR A 207 -21.22 20.30 23.03
N GLU A 208 -19.96 20.47 23.36
CA GLU A 208 -19.35 21.67 23.96
C GLU A 208 -20.15 22.30 25.13
N GLY A 209 -20.64 23.51 24.93
CA GLY A 209 -21.43 24.26 25.94
C GLY A 209 -22.90 23.88 26.05
N GLY A 210 -23.35 22.83 25.33
CA GLY A 210 -24.74 22.38 25.28
C GLY A 210 -25.30 21.92 26.62
N ASN A 211 -26.63 21.80 26.70
CA ASN A 211 -27.35 21.49 27.92
C ASN A 211 -27.34 19.98 28.22
N THR A 212 -26.44 19.54 29.07
CA THR A 212 -26.32 18.15 29.48
C THR A 212 -27.45 17.62 30.39
N ALA A 213 -28.44 18.43 30.70
CA ALA A 213 -29.55 18.01 31.52
C ALA A 213 -30.79 17.57 30.74
N ILE A 214 -30.67 17.33 29.44
CA ILE A 214 -31.77 16.90 28.56
C ILE A 214 -32.04 15.38 28.70
N PRO A 215 -33.27 14.92 28.41
CA PRO A 215 -33.56 13.50 28.27
C PRO A 215 -32.73 12.87 27.13
N GLY A 216 -32.23 11.65 27.35
CA GLY A 216 -31.43 10.93 26.34
C GLY A 216 -29.92 11.22 26.41
N TRP A 217 -29.46 12.02 27.37
CA TRP A 217 -28.03 12.30 27.59
C TRP A 217 -27.65 12.18 29.06
N SER A 218 -26.40 11.82 29.33
CA SER A 218 -25.83 11.67 30.67
C SER A 218 -24.33 11.97 30.69
N GLY A 219 -23.91 12.80 31.62
CA GLY A 219 -22.47 13.08 31.81
C GLY A 219 -22.01 14.35 31.08
N SER A 220 -20.74 14.39 30.71
CA SER A 220 -20.13 15.52 30.03
C SER A 220 -20.54 15.60 28.55
N ALA A 221 -20.57 16.81 28.02
CA ALA A 221 -20.72 17.02 26.58
C ALA A 221 -19.49 16.51 25.78
N ILE A 222 -19.67 16.29 24.49
CA ILE A 222 -18.60 15.97 23.54
C ILE A 222 -17.87 17.27 23.22
N TYR A 223 -16.54 17.18 23.07
CA TYR A 223 -15.72 18.27 22.56
C TYR A 223 -14.98 17.82 21.31
N PRO A 224 -14.84 18.67 20.27
CA PRO A 224 -14.04 18.38 19.10
C PRO A 224 -12.61 18.02 19.47
N TYR A 225 -11.98 17.23 18.63
CA TYR A 225 -10.56 16.91 18.76
C TYR A 225 -9.73 18.03 18.12
N THR A 226 -9.04 18.84 18.92
CA THR A 226 -8.32 20.04 18.46
C THR A 226 -6.81 19.95 18.66
N GLN A 227 -6.27 18.74 18.63
CA GLN A 227 -4.83 18.51 18.81
C GLN A 227 -4.09 18.51 17.47
N GLY A 228 -2.84 19.02 17.50
CA GLY A 228 -1.95 18.94 16.34
C GLY A 228 -2.39 19.81 15.16
N PHE A 229 -2.83 19.19 14.09
CA PHE A 229 -3.28 19.84 12.86
C PHE A 229 -4.80 19.97 12.78
N PHE A 230 -5.52 19.41 13.73
CA PHE A 230 -6.98 19.42 13.71
C PHE A 230 -7.52 20.75 14.25
N GLY A 231 -8.43 21.31 13.51
CA GLY A 231 -9.26 22.46 13.93
C GLY A 231 -10.56 21.99 14.57
N GLU A 232 -11.28 22.91 15.15
CA GLU A 232 -12.65 22.74 15.60
C GLU A 232 -13.61 22.79 14.41
N GLU A 233 -13.44 23.81 13.59
CA GLU A 233 -14.15 24.07 12.35
C GLU A 233 -13.90 22.91 11.33
N GLY A 234 -14.96 22.44 10.67
CA GLY A 234 -14.91 21.35 9.68
C GLY A 234 -14.97 19.94 10.27
N GLN A 235 -15.05 19.78 11.59
CA GLN A 235 -15.09 18.48 12.25
C GLN A 235 -16.49 17.88 12.30
N ILE A 236 -16.60 16.60 11.97
CA ILE A 236 -17.83 15.82 12.19
C ILE A 236 -17.67 15.00 13.47
N LEU A 237 -18.65 15.10 14.35
CA LEU A 237 -18.74 14.23 15.52
C LEU A 237 -19.33 12.89 15.12
N TYR A 238 -18.60 11.80 15.33
CA TYR A 238 -19.01 10.44 14.96
C TYR A 238 -19.18 9.54 16.17
N ARG A 239 -20.16 8.63 16.10
CA ARG A 239 -20.20 7.51 17.03
C ARG A 239 -19.01 6.57 16.84
N LYS A 240 -18.48 6.03 17.96
CA LYS A 240 -17.50 4.93 17.91
C LYS A 240 -18.11 3.73 17.21
N LEU A 241 -17.32 3.10 16.37
CA LEU A 241 -17.70 1.88 15.67
C LEU A 241 -16.96 0.67 16.22
N ASP A 242 -17.65 -0.42 16.32
CA ASP A 242 -17.03 -1.73 16.49
C ASP A 242 -16.29 -2.12 15.22
N GLU A 243 -14.99 -2.36 15.30
CA GLU A 243 -14.11 -2.58 14.16
C GLU A 243 -14.46 -3.84 13.36
N SER A 244 -15.08 -4.84 14.00
CA SER A 244 -15.43 -6.10 13.35
C SER A 244 -16.72 -6.05 12.54
N THR A 245 -17.63 -5.14 12.93
CA THR A 245 -18.97 -5.06 12.33
C THR A 245 -19.23 -3.78 11.55
N GLY A 246 -18.46 -2.71 11.82
CA GLY A 246 -18.71 -1.37 11.27
C GLY A 246 -19.97 -0.69 11.80
N LEU A 247 -20.57 -1.24 12.83
CA LEU A 247 -21.76 -0.67 13.47
C LEU A 247 -21.36 0.11 14.74
N PRO A 248 -22.16 1.12 15.15
CA PRO A 248 -21.95 1.78 16.42
C PRO A 248 -21.85 0.80 17.58
N ILE A 249 -20.92 1.07 18.51
CA ILE A 249 -20.90 0.36 19.79
C ILE A 249 -22.22 0.57 20.56
N PRO A 250 -22.54 -0.30 21.53
CA PRO A 250 -23.79 -0.15 22.31
C PRO A 250 -23.91 1.23 22.93
N ASP A 251 -25.04 1.89 22.68
CA ASP A 251 -25.37 3.22 23.17
C ASP A 251 -25.54 3.24 24.70
N THR A 252 -24.83 4.15 25.34
CA THR A 252 -24.90 4.43 26.79
C THR A 252 -25.42 5.81 27.11
N ASN A 253 -25.78 6.60 26.11
CA ASN A 253 -26.19 8.00 26.21
C ASN A 253 -25.10 8.91 26.81
N THR A 254 -23.83 8.65 26.52
CA THR A 254 -22.70 9.39 27.10
C THR A 254 -21.64 9.74 26.04
N LEU A 255 -20.75 10.65 26.42
CA LEU A 255 -19.54 10.98 25.64
C LEU A 255 -18.74 9.72 25.20
N SER A 256 -18.73 8.62 26.01
CA SER A 256 -17.96 7.41 25.70
C SER A 256 -18.40 6.69 24.41
N ASP A 257 -19.61 7.01 23.91
CA ASP A 257 -20.15 6.44 22.68
C ASP A 257 -19.60 7.12 21.41
N TRP A 258 -18.81 8.17 21.56
CA TRP A 258 -18.37 9.05 20.48
C TRP A 258 -16.86 9.01 20.27
N ALA A 259 -16.42 9.15 19.03
CA ALA A 259 -15.02 9.06 18.64
C ALA A 259 -14.13 10.19 19.20
N GLN A 260 -14.73 11.27 19.70
CA GLN A 260 -14.07 12.37 20.37
C GLN A 260 -13.88 12.16 21.89
N ALA A 261 -14.28 11.01 22.41
CA ALA A 261 -14.06 10.70 23.83
C ALA A 261 -12.56 10.64 24.17
N THR A 262 -12.18 11.23 25.29
CA THR A 262 -10.77 11.34 25.73
C THR A 262 -10.14 9.99 26.12
N ASP A 263 -10.93 8.94 26.25
CA ASP A 263 -10.51 7.57 26.51
C ASP A 263 -10.48 6.69 25.26
N ASP A 264 -10.64 7.27 24.06
CA ASP A 264 -10.53 6.58 22.81
C ASP A 264 -9.05 6.51 22.37
N ASP A 265 -8.50 5.32 22.23
CA ASP A 265 -7.11 5.10 21.81
C ASP A 265 -6.80 5.66 20.41
N VAL A 266 -7.84 5.80 19.58
CA VAL A 266 -7.74 6.38 18.23
C VAL A 266 -8.39 7.76 18.14
N LEU A 267 -8.35 8.51 19.22
CA LEU A 267 -8.89 9.86 19.31
C LEU A 267 -8.43 10.74 18.13
N GLY A 268 -9.36 11.38 17.48
CA GLY A 268 -9.13 12.22 16.30
C GLY A 268 -9.09 11.49 14.95
N LYS A 269 -8.95 10.16 14.92
CA LYS A 269 -8.95 9.38 13.66
C LYS A 269 -10.21 9.61 12.82
N LYS A 270 -11.37 9.76 13.47
CA LYS A 270 -12.65 9.91 12.79
C LYS A 270 -13.08 11.37 12.65
N VAL A 271 -12.16 12.31 12.86
CA VAL A 271 -12.37 13.69 12.52
C VAL A 271 -12.45 13.80 11.00
N GLN A 272 -13.43 14.52 10.51
CA GLN A 272 -13.72 14.63 9.09
C GLN A 272 -13.51 16.06 8.61
N TYR A 273 -13.30 16.19 7.32
CA TYR A 273 -13.10 17.45 6.64
C TYR A 273 -14.07 17.59 5.49
N PRO A 274 -14.37 18.84 5.09
CA PRO A 274 -15.18 19.09 3.90
C PRO A 274 -14.71 18.31 2.68
N GLY A 275 -15.65 17.76 1.95
CA GLY A 275 -15.38 16.98 0.74
C GLY A 275 -14.85 15.54 0.99
N TRP A 276 -14.69 15.10 2.21
CA TRP A 276 -14.32 13.73 2.51
C TRP A 276 -15.51 12.78 2.35
N ASP A 277 -15.27 11.59 1.78
CA ASP A 277 -16.31 10.57 1.64
C ASP A 277 -16.52 9.84 2.96
N LEU A 278 -17.47 10.27 3.74
CA LEU A 278 -17.70 9.91 5.13
C LEU A 278 -17.85 8.42 5.43
N GLU A 279 -18.27 7.64 4.46
CA GLU A 279 -18.63 6.24 4.69
C GLU A 279 -17.92 5.28 3.73
N HIS A 280 -17.28 5.83 2.71
CA HIS A 280 -16.56 5.05 1.73
C HIS A 280 -15.19 4.64 2.29
N PHE A 281 -14.68 3.49 1.87
CA PHE A 281 -13.37 2.98 2.31
C PHE A 281 -13.14 2.87 3.82
N PHE A 282 -14.19 2.96 4.64
CA PHE A 282 -14.06 2.89 6.10
C PHE A 282 -13.42 1.58 6.57
N PHE A 283 -13.70 0.47 5.88
CA PHE A 283 -13.12 -0.83 6.15
C PHE A 283 -12.03 -1.18 5.14
N PRO A 284 -10.96 -1.88 5.56
CA PRO A 284 -9.93 -2.33 4.63
C PRO A 284 -10.49 -3.38 3.66
N LEU A 285 -9.86 -3.49 2.50
CA LEU A 285 -10.09 -4.60 1.60
C LEU A 285 -9.21 -5.78 2.02
N HIS A 286 -9.83 -6.82 2.56
CA HIS A 286 -9.21 -8.11 2.84
C HIS A 286 -9.54 -9.10 1.74
N THR A 287 -8.54 -9.73 1.12
CA THR A 287 -8.78 -10.70 0.05
C THR A 287 -7.65 -11.69 -0.10
N THR A 288 -7.98 -12.92 -0.53
CA THR A 288 -7.00 -13.91 -0.98
C THR A 288 -7.19 -14.16 -2.45
N GLN A 289 -6.18 -13.86 -3.26
CA GLN A 289 -6.24 -13.96 -4.71
C GLN A 289 -4.98 -14.57 -5.31
N THR A 290 -5.15 -15.25 -6.44
CA THR A 290 -4.02 -15.61 -7.29
C THR A 290 -3.58 -14.39 -8.07
N ALA A 291 -2.31 -14.02 -7.96
CA ALA A 291 -1.74 -12.83 -8.57
C ALA A 291 -0.25 -13.00 -8.84
N THR A 292 0.30 -12.08 -9.61
CA THR A 292 1.73 -11.82 -9.65
C THR A 292 2.06 -10.69 -8.66
N LEU A 293 3.21 -10.83 -7.99
CA LEU A 293 3.78 -9.84 -7.11
C LEU A 293 5.21 -9.54 -7.56
N LYS A 294 5.54 -8.26 -7.65
CA LYS A 294 6.90 -7.84 -7.87
C LYS A 294 7.29 -6.86 -6.76
N TYR A 295 8.31 -7.21 -5.98
CA TYR A 295 8.91 -6.32 -4.98
C TYR A 295 10.08 -5.59 -5.61
N VAL A 296 10.05 -4.28 -5.58
CA VAL A 296 10.98 -3.38 -6.26
C VAL A 296 11.65 -2.49 -5.22
N VAL A 297 12.95 -2.30 -5.33
CA VAL A 297 13.77 -1.56 -4.35
C VAL A 297 14.36 -0.31 -4.97
N ALA A 298 14.14 0.84 -4.35
CA ALA A 298 14.79 2.09 -4.69
C ALA A 298 16.14 2.24 -3.94
N PRO A 299 17.16 2.84 -4.56
CA PRO A 299 17.23 3.32 -5.94
C PRO A 299 17.65 2.24 -6.95
N ASP A 300 17.78 0.97 -6.51
CA ASP A 300 18.49 -0.11 -7.18
C ASP A 300 17.83 -0.52 -8.51
N ASN A 301 16.52 -0.87 -8.49
CA ASN A 301 15.85 -1.46 -9.64
C ASN A 301 14.46 -0.86 -9.95
N ILE A 302 14.06 0.21 -9.21
CA ILE A 302 12.71 0.76 -9.29
C ILE A 302 12.42 1.45 -10.62
N PHE A 303 13.37 2.23 -11.17
CA PHE A 303 13.15 2.99 -12.40
C PHE A 303 12.80 2.08 -13.57
N ASP A 304 13.61 1.06 -13.82
CA ASP A 304 13.41 0.14 -14.93
C ASP A 304 12.10 -0.66 -14.78
N ALA A 305 11.82 -1.13 -13.56
CA ALA A 305 10.58 -1.85 -13.28
C ALA A 305 9.34 -0.97 -13.48
N TYR A 306 9.38 0.28 -13.04
CA TYR A 306 8.28 1.23 -13.20
C TYR A 306 8.10 1.63 -14.66
N LEU A 307 9.19 1.94 -15.36
CA LEU A 307 9.20 2.29 -16.79
C LEU A 307 8.67 1.13 -17.66
N ALA A 308 9.00 -0.11 -17.32
CA ALA A 308 8.49 -1.28 -18.02
C ALA A 308 6.96 -1.38 -17.94
N GLU A 309 6.38 -1.10 -16.77
CA GLU A 309 4.92 -1.11 -16.61
C GLU A 309 4.25 0.06 -17.35
N ILE A 310 4.83 1.28 -17.34
CA ILE A 310 4.36 2.39 -18.19
C ILE A 310 4.38 1.97 -19.66
N ASN A 311 5.49 1.38 -20.13
CA ASN A 311 5.65 0.95 -21.51
C ASN A 311 4.68 -0.17 -21.91
N SER A 312 4.21 -0.98 -20.98
CA SER A 312 3.25 -2.04 -21.24
C SER A 312 1.83 -1.52 -21.48
N ALA A 313 1.51 -0.31 -21.06
CA ALA A 313 0.17 0.28 -21.16
C ALA A 313 -0.35 0.35 -22.61
N THR A 314 -1.61 -0.03 -22.79
CA THR A 314 -2.29 -0.04 -24.09
C THR A 314 -3.57 0.80 -24.13
N SER A 315 -4.15 1.11 -22.98
CA SER A 315 -5.43 1.81 -22.86
C SER A 315 -5.31 3.07 -22.02
N TYR A 316 -4.89 2.95 -20.76
CA TYR A 316 -4.74 4.11 -19.88
C TYR A 316 -3.71 3.92 -18.77
N ILE A 317 -3.18 5.05 -18.28
CA ILE A 317 -2.33 5.15 -17.09
C ILE A 317 -2.93 6.22 -16.20
N TYR A 318 -3.31 5.86 -14.97
CA TYR A 318 -3.81 6.77 -13.94
C TYR A 318 -2.81 6.81 -12.79
N ILE A 319 -2.40 8.00 -12.41
CA ILE A 319 -1.37 8.23 -11.39
C ILE A 319 -1.93 9.12 -10.31
N GLU A 320 -1.75 8.70 -9.07
CA GLU A 320 -1.97 9.51 -7.89
C GLU A 320 -0.64 9.63 -7.13
N GLY A 321 -0.20 10.86 -6.86
CA GLY A 321 1.12 11.12 -6.32
C GLY A 321 1.21 12.44 -5.57
N TYR A 322 2.25 12.58 -4.73
CA TYR A 322 2.51 13.81 -4.01
C TYR A 322 3.23 14.83 -4.88
N THR A 323 4.38 14.46 -5.46
CA THR A 323 5.19 15.27 -6.36
C THR A 323 5.71 14.43 -7.54
N PHE A 324 6.02 15.07 -8.65
CA PHE A 324 6.49 14.40 -9.86
C PHE A 324 7.53 15.24 -10.61
N ASP A 325 8.83 15.03 -10.36
CA ASP A 325 9.92 15.77 -11.03
C ASP A 325 10.74 14.93 -12.01
N ASN A 326 10.46 13.64 -12.19
CA ASN A 326 11.22 12.75 -13.07
C ASN A 326 10.88 12.94 -14.56
N ALA A 327 11.72 13.72 -15.26
CA ALA A 327 11.52 14.01 -16.68
C ALA A 327 11.59 12.77 -17.58
N HIS A 328 12.36 11.73 -17.23
CA HIS A 328 12.43 10.51 -18.02
C HIS A 328 11.11 9.72 -17.99
N LEU A 329 10.45 9.66 -16.83
CA LEU A 329 9.11 9.06 -16.73
C LEU A 329 8.07 9.91 -17.44
N ALA A 330 8.19 11.25 -17.37
CA ALA A 330 7.31 12.15 -18.10
C ALA A 330 7.41 11.94 -19.63
N ASP A 331 8.61 11.79 -20.18
CA ASP A 331 8.80 11.48 -21.59
C ASP A 331 8.16 10.15 -21.99
N ALA A 332 8.24 9.12 -21.15
CA ALA A 332 7.57 7.84 -21.39
C ALA A 332 6.05 7.99 -21.41
N LEU A 333 5.47 8.77 -20.50
CA LEU A 333 4.04 9.06 -20.46
C LEU A 333 3.60 9.86 -21.70
N VAL A 334 4.40 10.84 -22.14
CA VAL A 334 4.16 11.59 -23.38
C VAL A 334 4.19 10.67 -24.60
N ALA A 335 5.14 9.75 -24.68
CA ALA A 335 5.18 8.74 -25.75
C ALA A 335 3.92 7.85 -25.75
N LYS A 336 3.40 7.49 -24.58
CA LYS A 336 2.14 6.75 -24.46
C LYS A 336 0.93 7.57 -24.91
N LEU A 337 0.86 8.84 -24.53
CA LEU A 337 -0.18 9.76 -25.03
C LEU A 337 -0.16 9.85 -26.57
N GLN A 338 1.02 9.99 -27.16
CA GLN A 338 1.21 10.03 -28.62
C GLN A 338 0.81 8.71 -29.31
N ALA A 339 0.91 7.59 -28.58
CA ALA A 339 0.44 6.28 -29.04
C ALA A 339 -1.08 6.07 -28.81
N GLY A 340 -1.79 7.04 -28.22
CA GLY A 340 -3.23 6.99 -27.99
C GLY A 340 -3.65 6.43 -26.64
N VAL A 341 -2.72 6.15 -25.73
CA VAL A 341 -3.00 5.77 -24.34
C VAL A 341 -3.46 7.00 -23.56
N GLN A 342 -4.49 6.88 -22.75
CA GLN A 342 -4.94 7.96 -21.88
C GLN A 342 -4.03 8.08 -20.65
N VAL A 343 -3.69 9.31 -20.26
CA VAL A 343 -2.95 9.57 -19.02
C VAL A 343 -3.70 10.60 -18.20
N LYS A 344 -3.97 10.26 -16.92
CA LYS A 344 -4.49 11.18 -15.90
C LYS A 344 -3.57 11.15 -14.70
N ILE A 345 -3.27 12.32 -14.16
CA ILE A 345 -2.40 12.48 -12.99
C ILE A 345 -3.12 13.39 -12.01
N LEU A 346 -3.20 12.96 -10.74
CA LEU A 346 -3.62 13.75 -9.60
C LEU A 346 -2.40 13.93 -8.67
N LEU A 347 -2.05 15.18 -8.38
CA LEU A 347 -0.95 15.55 -7.51
C LEU A 347 -1.44 16.43 -6.36
N GLU A 348 -0.58 16.55 -5.33
CA GLU A 348 -0.76 17.54 -4.29
C GLU A 348 -0.63 18.96 -4.86
N GLY A 349 -1.59 19.83 -4.56
CA GLY A 349 -1.61 21.21 -5.04
C GLY A 349 -0.80 22.17 -4.19
N GLU A 350 -0.53 21.80 -2.94
CA GLU A 350 0.22 22.62 -1.97
C GLU A 350 1.32 21.80 -1.27
N PRO A 351 2.20 21.10 -2.04
CA PRO A 351 3.25 20.31 -1.42
C PRO A 351 4.18 21.19 -0.59
N VAL A 352 4.84 20.61 0.39
CA VAL A 352 5.82 21.32 1.22
C VAL A 352 6.87 21.97 0.30
N ASN A 353 7.04 23.29 0.40
CA ASN A 353 7.83 24.19 -0.46
C ASN A 353 7.12 24.61 -1.77
N GLY A 354 5.86 24.24 -2.00
CA GLY A 354 5.09 24.57 -3.19
C GLY A 354 5.43 23.70 -4.40
N ILE A 355 4.65 23.82 -5.47
CA ILE A 355 4.86 23.08 -6.71
C ILE A 355 6.13 23.61 -7.41
N GLU A 356 7.11 22.73 -7.61
CA GLU A 356 8.38 23.10 -8.26
C GLU A 356 8.21 23.34 -9.77
N ASP A 357 9.12 24.10 -10.37
CA ASP A 357 9.04 24.42 -11.80
C ASP A 357 9.20 23.17 -12.68
N GLN A 358 9.85 22.14 -12.18
CA GLN A 358 9.98 20.85 -12.86
C GLN A 358 8.63 20.09 -12.90
N ASP A 359 7.90 20.06 -11.78
CA ASP A 359 6.56 19.48 -11.71
C ASP A 359 5.59 20.22 -12.66
N LYS A 360 5.64 21.57 -12.65
CA LYS A 360 4.85 22.40 -13.56
C LYS A 360 5.16 22.09 -15.03
N TRP A 361 6.44 21.91 -15.36
CA TRP A 361 6.86 21.54 -16.71
C TRP A 361 6.31 20.17 -17.10
N ILE A 362 6.36 19.18 -16.23
CA ILE A 362 5.82 17.84 -16.49
C ILE A 362 4.33 17.91 -16.77
N CYS A 363 3.55 18.56 -15.91
CA CYS A 363 2.13 18.76 -16.14
C CYS A 363 1.84 19.51 -17.46
N GLN A 364 2.65 20.51 -17.80
CA GLN A 364 2.56 21.19 -19.10
C GLN A 364 2.79 20.24 -20.28
N GLN A 365 3.75 19.31 -20.20
CA GLN A 365 3.99 18.32 -21.26
C GLN A 365 2.83 17.32 -21.38
N ILE A 366 2.31 16.84 -20.28
CA ILE A 366 1.15 15.92 -20.24
C ILE A 366 -0.06 16.60 -20.90
N GLU A 367 -0.42 17.82 -20.49
CA GLU A 367 -1.54 18.58 -21.04
C GLU A 367 -1.35 18.92 -22.53
N ALA A 368 -0.14 19.32 -22.92
CA ALA A 368 0.17 19.65 -24.33
C ALA A 368 0.04 18.44 -25.27
N ASN A 369 0.15 17.22 -24.77
CA ASN A 369 0.01 15.97 -25.53
C ASN A 369 -1.36 15.30 -25.34
N GLY A 370 -2.35 15.99 -24.74
CA GLY A 370 -3.73 15.52 -24.62
C GLY A 370 -4.02 14.66 -23.38
N GLY A 371 -3.10 14.55 -22.43
CA GLY A 371 -3.34 14.00 -21.11
C GLY A 371 -4.00 15.01 -20.17
N GLN A 372 -4.11 14.65 -18.90
CA GLN A 372 -4.72 15.48 -17.88
C GLN A 372 -3.86 15.48 -16.61
N CYS A 373 -3.55 16.69 -16.12
CA CYS A 373 -2.88 16.90 -14.84
C CYS A 373 -3.80 17.69 -13.91
N TRP A 374 -4.04 17.18 -12.72
CA TRP A 374 -4.94 17.71 -11.73
C TRP A 374 -4.23 17.90 -10.39
N TYR A 375 -4.75 18.81 -9.60
CA TYR A 375 -4.27 19.10 -8.24
C TYR A 375 -5.41 19.05 -7.24
N MET A 376 -5.19 18.44 -6.10
CA MET A 376 -5.98 18.67 -4.89
C MET A 376 -5.43 19.93 -4.21
N HIS A 377 -6.32 20.87 -3.85
CA HIS A 377 -5.87 22.20 -3.41
C HIS A 377 -6.89 22.88 -2.49
N THR A 378 -6.39 23.75 -1.64
CA THR A 378 -7.18 24.72 -0.88
C THR A 378 -7.21 26.07 -1.59
N ASP A 379 -8.35 26.78 -1.56
CA ASP A 379 -8.48 28.20 -1.87
C ASP A 379 -9.45 28.86 -0.88
N ALA A 380 -8.94 29.14 0.31
CA ALA A 380 -9.72 29.75 1.39
C ALA A 380 -10.38 31.09 1.01
N ALA A 381 -9.90 31.79 -0.03
CA ALA A 381 -10.53 33.01 -0.52
C ALA A 381 -11.82 32.75 -1.30
N GLN A 382 -12.00 31.54 -1.78
CA GLN A 382 -13.19 31.04 -2.48
C GLN A 382 -14.01 30.07 -1.63
N GLY A 383 -13.60 29.79 -0.38
CA GLY A 383 -14.25 28.82 0.50
C GLY A 383 -13.86 27.36 0.21
N ILE A 384 -12.87 27.13 -0.65
CA ILE A 384 -12.43 25.78 -1.02
C ILE A 384 -11.44 25.26 0.02
N HIS A 385 -11.73 24.10 0.58
CA HIS A 385 -10.90 23.40 1.52
C HIS A 385 -10.64 21.96 1.03
N ASP A 386 -9.39 21.53 1.05
CA ASP A 386 -9.01 20.19 0.66
C ASP A 386 -9.52 19.14 1.67
N ARG A 387 -9.98 18.00 1.14
CA ARG A 387 -10.50 16.86 1.92
C ARG A 387 -9.45 16.21 2.80
N TYR A 388 -8.18 16.33 2.42
CA TYR A 388 -7.02 15.77 3.11
C TYR A 388 -5.98 16.85 3.32
N ALA A 389 -5.29 16.84 4.45
CA ALA A 389 -4.19 17.78 4.68
C ALA A 389 -3.09 17.70 3.62
N TYR A 390 -2.89 16.53 3.04
CA TYR A 390 -2.10 16.32 1.81
C TYR A 390 -2.61 15.10 1.05
N GLN A 391 -2.69 15.25 -0.27
CA GLN A 391 -2.71 14.11 -1.17
C GLN A 391 -1.31 13.49 -1.19
N HIS A 392 -1.09 12.45 -0.40
CA HIS A 392 0.23 11.86 -0.20
C HIS A 392 0.28 10.36 -0.59
N ALA A 393 -0.80 9.79 -1.09
CA ALA A 393 -0.81 8.46 -1.69
C ALA A 393 0.14 8.40 -2.90
N LYS A 394 0.69 7.25 -3.17
CA LYS A 394 1.64 7.02 -4.27
C LYS A 394 1.29 5.72 -4.97
N PHE A 395 0.43 5.84 -5.97
CA PHE A 395 0.09 4.66 -6.76
C PHE A 395 -0.15 4.98 -8.24
N THR A 396 -0.03 3.96 -9.06
CA THR A 396 -0.28 4.00 -10.49
C THR A 396 -1.09 2.80 -10.92
N ILE A 397 -2.11 3.04 -11.72
CA ILE A 397 -2.96 2.01 -12.30
C ILE A 397 -2.68 1.96 -13.80
N VAL A 398 -2.33 0.78 -14.31
CA VAL A 398 -2.09 0.54 -15.73
C VAL A 398 -3.20 -0.34 -16.29
N ASP A 399 -3.92 0.17 -17.27
CA ASP A 399 -4.98 -0.53 -18.02
C ASP A 399 -6.10 -1.16 -17.16
N GLY A 400 -6.20 -0.82 -15.86
CA GLY A 400 -7.11 -1.48 -14.92
C GLY A 400 -6.73 -2.93 -14.62
N VAL A 401 -5.52 -3.34 -14.92
CA VAL A 401 -5.02 -4.71 -14.69
C VAL A 401 -3.77 -4.77 -13.82
N LYS A 402 -3.12 -3.63 -13.57
CA LYS A 402 -1.96 -3.57 -12.68
C LYS A 402 -2.03 -2.39 -11.75
N LEU A 403 -1.58 -2.60 -10.52
CA LEU A 403 -1.38 -1.60 -9.48
C LEU A 403 0.09 -1.56 -9.09
N LEU A 404 0.67 -0.38 -9.13
CA LEU A 404 2.00 -0.07 -8.62
C LEU A 404 1.82 0.87 -7.43
N THR A 405 2.34 0.52 -6.26
CA THR A 405 2.27 1.39 -5.07
C THR A 405 3.45 1.17 -4.15
N GLY A 406 3.82 2.18 -3.39
CA GLY A 406 4.94 2.10 -2.46
C GLY A 406 5.31 3.42 -1.80
N SER A 407 6.54 3.51 -1.34
CA SER A 407 7.00 4.60 -0.50
C SER A 407 7.47 5.84 -1.27
N GLU A 408 7.85 5.71 -2.54
CA GLU A 408 8.60 6.71 -3.28
C GLU A 408 7.70 7.64 -4.11
N ASN A 409 8.06 8.92 -4.16
CA ASN A 409 7.51 9.86 -5.14
C ASN A 409 8.05 9.56 -6.55
N LEU A 410 7.40 10.12 -7.57
CA LEU A 410 7.89 10.03 -8.96
C LEU A 410 9.02 11.02 -9.22
N ASN A 411 10.03 11.02 -8.34
CA ASN A 411 11.13 11.95 -8.36
C ASN A 411 12.42 11.26 -8.82
N TYR A 412 13.33 12.01 -9.42
CA TYR A 412 14.61 11.49 -9.86
C TYR A 412 15.47 10.98 -8.68
N SER A 413 15.30 11.58 -7.50
CA SER A 413 15.98 11.15 -6.26
C SER A 413 15.45 9.81 -5.71
N SER A 414 14.27 9.40 -6.12
CA SER A 414 13.66 8.13 -5.75
C SER A 414 13.83 7.08 -6.83
N MET A 415 13.71 7.50 -8.10
CA MET A 415 13.73 6.63 -9.29
C MET A 415 14.76 7.14 -10.31
N PRO A 416 16.07 7.05 -10.03
CA PRO A 416 17.10 7.55 -10.93
C PRO A 416 17.22 6.71 -12.20
N ALA A 417 17.23 7.38 -13.36
CA ALA A 417 17.40 6.80 -14.69
C ALA A 417 18.89 6.70 -15.04
N ASP A 418 19.59 5.71 -14.54
CA ASP A 418 21.00 5.43 -14.81
C ASP A 418 21.24 3.94 -15.09
N ASP A 419 22.37 3.59 -15.70
CA ASP A 419 22.69 2.22 -16.08
C ASP A 419 23.09 1.32 -14.91
N LYS A 420 23.17 1.83 -13.70
CA LYS A 420 23.49 1.12 -12.46
C LYS A 420 24.86 0.43 -12.42
N SER A 421 25.62 0.36 -13.51
CA SER A 421 26.85 -0.43 -13.62
C SER A 421 28.00 0.14 -12.81
N ASP A 422 28.06 1.45 -12.58
CA ASP A 422 29.07 2.15 -11.78
C ASP A 422 28.53 2.64 -10.42
N GLY A 423 27.32 2.25 -10.07
CA GLY A 423 26.58 2.67 -8.89
C GLY A 423 25.34 3.45 -9.25
N THR A 424 24.73 4.07 -8.25
CA THR A 424 23.53 4.90 -8.41
C THR A 424 23.48 5.98 -7.32
N PHE A 425 22.41 6.77 -7.33
CA PHE A 425 22.09 7.78 -6.32
C PHE A 425 20.60 7.77 -6.09
N GLY A 426 20.15 7.83 -4.85
CA GLY A 426 18.74 7.94 -4.57
C GLY A 426 18.36 7.48 -3.16
N ASN A 427 17.10 7.70 -2.80
CA ASN A 427 16.56 7.31 -1.52
C ASN A 427 16.35 5.80 -1.44
N ARG A 428 16.45 5.23 -0.23
CA ARG A 428 15.98 3.87 0.04
C ARG A 428 14.47 3.85 0.13
N GLY A 429 13.82 2.99 -0.66
CA GLY A 429 12.39 2.76 -0.64
C GLY A 429 11.97 1.44 -1.28
N VAL A 430 10.69 1.12 -1.17
CA VAL A 430 10.11 -0.12 -1.70
C VAL A 430 8.80 0.15 -2.43
N TYR A 431 8.59 -0.54 -3.54
CA TYR A 431 7.32 -0.62 -4.27
C TYR A 431 6.85 -2.06 -4.42
N ILE A 432 5.54 -2.23 -4.47
CA ILE A 432 4.88 -3.47 -4.89
C ILE A 432 4.18 -3.21 -6.22
N ILE A 433 4.35 -4.12 -7.16
CA ILE A 433 3.60 -4.16 -8.41
C ILE A 433 2.78 -5.46 -8.40
N THR A 434 1.48 -5.37 -8.63
CA THR A 434 0.59 -6.54 -8.61
C THR A 434 -0.51 -6.42 -9.65
N ASP A 435 -0.98 -7.58 -10.11
CA ASP A 435 -2.16 -7.73 -10.97
C ASP A 435 -3.36 -8.33 -10.23
N ALA A 436 -3.37 -8.32 -8.90
CA ALA A 436 -4.49 -8.77 -8.07
C ALA A 436 -5.76 -7.98 -8.38
N PRO A 437 -6.80 -8.58 -8.99
CA PRO A 437 -7.91 -7.81 -9.56
C PRO A 437 -8.71 -6.99 -8.54
N ALA A 438 -8.90 -7.50 -7.31
CA ALA A 438 -9.62 -6.74 -6.29
C ALA A 438 -8.83 -5.51 -5.82
N LEU A 439 -7.50 -5.61 -5.70
CA LEU A 439 -6.65 -4.48 -5.33
C LEU A 439 -6.65 -3.41 -6.42
N VAL A 440 -6.52 -3.84 -7.67
CA VAL A 440 -6.56 -2.93 -8.83
C VAL A 440 -7.91 -2.21 -8.91
N SER A 441 -9.03 -2.96 -8.73
CA SER A 441 -10.37 -2.38 -8.73
C SER A 441 -10.57 -1.39 -7.58
N HIS A 442 -10.10 -1.73 -6.38
CA HIS A 442 -10.21 -0.86 -5.21
C HIS A 442 -9.38 0.42 -5.36
N ALA A 443 -8.14 0.32 -5.86
CA ALA A 443 -7.32 1.49 -6.15
C ALA A 443 -7.93 2.37 -7.25
N LEU A 444 -8.58 1.77 -8.26
CA LEU A 444 -9.28 2.52 -9.31
C LEU A 444 -10.51 3.25 -8.74
N ASP A 445 -11.19 2.65 -7.80
CA ASP A 445 -12.33 3.27 -7.10
C ASP A 445 -11.87 4.47 -6.24
N ILE A 446 -10.75 4.32 -5.51
CA ILE A 446 -10.10 5.44 -4.80
C ILE A 446 -9.76 6.56 -5.78
N PHE A 447 -9.02 6.26 -6.86
CA PHE A 447 -8.62 7.26 -7.85
C PHE A 447 -9.81 8.03 -8.43
N ASN A 448 -10.89 7.33 -8.76
CA ASN A 448 -12.07 7.95 -9.35
C ASN A 448 -12.84 8.83 -8.37
N ARG A 449 -12.77 8.56 -7.08
CA ARG A 449 -13.36 9.40 -6.03
C ARG A 449 -12.48 10.57 -5.68
N ASP A 450 -11.18 10.35 -5.59
CA ASP A 450 -10.25 11.42 -5.30
C ASP A 450 -10.15 12.40 -6.49
N LEU A 451 -10.20 11.92 -7.73
CA LEU A 451 -10.27 12.74 -8.93
C LEU A 451 -11.73 12.84 -9.45
N ASP A 452 -12.59 13.51 -8.71
CA ASP A 452 -13.97 13.78 -9.11
C ASP A 452 -14.32 15.28 -9.07
N PRO A 453 -13.85 16.07 -10.04
CA PRO A 453 -14.09 17.50 -10.07
C PRO A 453 -15.54 17.89 -10.36
N ALA A 454 -16.43 16.94 -10.59
CA ALA A 454 -17.85 17.20 -10.76
C ALA A 454 -18.59 17.29 -9.43
N ASN A 455 -18.06 16.64 -8.41
CA ASN A 455 -18.66 16.58 -7.07
C ASN A 455 -17.76 17.15 -5.97
N HIS A 456 -16.49 17.41 -6.24
CA HIS A 456 -15.54 17.96 -5.27
C HIS A 456 -14.84 19.19 -5.82
N GLU A 457 -14.98 20.31 -5.12
CA GLU A 457 -14.40 21.59 -5.54
C GLU A 457 -12.92 21.74 -5.21
N ASP A 458 -12.36 20.92 -4.33
CA ASP A 458 -10.93 20.86 -4.00
C ASP A 458 -10.07 20.28 -5.13
N ILE A 459 -10.68 19.88 -6.25
CA ILE A 459 -9.98 19.31 -7.40
C ILE A 459 -9.96 20.29 -8.56
N ARG A 460 -8.78 20.82 -8.88
CA ARG A 460 -8.58 21.71 -10.01
C ARG A 460 -7.66 21.13 -11.07
N ARG A 461 -7.96 21.40 -12.33
CA ARG A 461 -7.08 21.05 -13.44
C ARG A 461 -5.93 22.03 -13.56
N TRP A 462 -4.76 21.55 -13.99
CA TRP A 462 -3.63 22.38 -14.37
C TRP A 462 -4.07 23.52 -15.30
N ASN A 463 -3.56 24.72 -15.06
CA ASN A 463 -3.92 25.94 -15.80
C ASN A 463 -2.66 26.63 -16.36
N ALA A 464 -2.60 26.80 -17.68
CA ALA A 464 -1.46 27.40 -18.36
C ALA A 464 -1.13 28.82 -17.87
N ALA A 465 -2.07 29.56 -17.30
CA ALA A 465 -1.84 30.93 -16.85
C ALA A 465 -1.16 31.00 -15.46
N THR A 466 -1.38 29.98 -14.60
CA THR A 466 -0.91 29.98 -13.20
C THR A 466 0.14 28.90 -12.93
N ASP A 467 0.05 27.75 -13.63
CA ASP A 467 0.82 26.55 -13.31
C ASP A 467 1.92 26.26 -14.34
N SER A 468 2.17 27.17 -15.32
CA SER A 468 3.28 27.01 -16.25
C SER A 468 4.61 27.32 -15.57
N PRO A 469 5.70 26.60 -15.93
CA PRO A 469 7.02 26.97 -15.49
C PRO A 469 7.40 28.38 -16.03
N PRO A 470 8.37 29.05 -15.39
CA PRO A 470 8.78 30.39 -15.86
C PRO A 470 9.32 30.37 -17.31
N PRO A 471 9.19 31.50 -18.05
CA PRO A 471 9.68 31.55 -19.41
C PRO A 471 11.17 31.24 -19.52
N GLY A 472 11.52 30.29 -20.39
CA GLY A 472 12.90 29.83 -20.57
C GLY A 472 13.35 28.75 -19.59
N PHE A 473 12.45 28.16 -18.83
CA PHE A 473 12.74 26.99 -18.00
C PHE A 473 13.29 25.87 -18.88
N VAL A 474 14.36 25.22 -18.40
CA VAL A 474 14.97 24.05 -19.05
C VAL A 474 14.85 22.87 -18.09
N PRO A 475 14.16 21.80 -18.49
CA PRO A 475 13.96 20.66 -17.63
C PRO A 475 15.29 19.96 -17.29
N SER A 476 15.38 19.45 -16.09
CA SER A 476 16.51 18.63 -15.65
C SER A 476 16.22 17.15 -15.93
N TYR A 477 17.18 16.50 -16.60
CA TYR A 477 17.19 15.05 -16.80
C TYR A 477 18.28 14.45 -15.89
N ALA A 478 18.05 14.51 -14.61
CA ALA A 478 18.97 13.91 -13.66
C ALA A 478 18.94 12.38 -13.77
N SER A 479 20.12 11.76 -13.82
CA SER A 479 20.31 10.34 -14.11
C SER A 479 21.04 9.59 -13.02
N GLY A 480 20.73 9.90 -11.74
CA GLY A 480 21.39 9.23 -10.62
C GLY A 480 22.85 9.64 -10.42
N GLY A 481 23.68 8.75 -9.94
CA GLY A 481 25.07 9.02 -9.60
C GLY A 481 25.81 7.75 -9.19
N THR A 482 26.98 7.91 -8.56
CA THR A 482 27.87 6.79 -8.19
C THR A 482 28.10 6.71 -6.68
N SER A 483 27.26 7.37 -5.86
CA SER A 483 27.47 7.46 -4.42
C SER A 483 27.08 6.19 -3.65
N TYR A 484 26.26 5.35 -4.25
CA TYR A 484 25.77 4.08 -3.69
C TYR A 484 26.02 2.95 -4.68
N ALA A 485 26.67 1.89 -4.24
CA ALA A 485 26.84 0.68 -5.05
C ALA A 485 25.54 -0.14 -5.00
N VAL A 486 24.99 -0.49 -6.16
CA VAL A 486 23.75 -1.27 -6.25
C VAL A 486 23.88 -2.61 -5.53
N GLN A 487 22.94 -2.90 -4.66
CA GLN A 487 22.92 -4.14 -3.86
C GLN A 487 21.83 -5.12 -4.29
N PHE A 488 20.73 -4.60 -4.84
CA PHE A 488 19.54 -5.36 -5.23
C PHE A 488 19.24 -5.10 -6.72
N PRO A 489 20.07 -5.60 -7.65
CA PRO A 489 19.96 -5.23 -9.06
C PRO A 489 18.70 -5.75 -9.74
N SER A 490 18.05 -6.77 -9.16
CA SER A 490 16.84 -7.37 -9.73
C SER A 490 15.68 -7.35 -8.74
N PRO A 491 14.46 -7.02 -9.19
CA PRO A 491 13.28 -7.14 -8.35
C PRO A 491 12.96 -8.61 -8.08
N LEU A 492 12.34 -8.91 -6.94
CA LEU A 492 11.76 -10.21 -6.68
C LEU A 492 10.40 -10.31 -7.38
N SER A 493 10.21 -11.31 -8.22
CA SER A 493 8.93 -11.61 -8.87
C SER A 493 8.37 -12.94 -8.36
N LEU A 494 7.11 -12.94 -7.95
CA LEU A 494 6.41 -14.11 -7.42
C LEU A 494 5.08 -14.27 -8.15
N SER A 495 4.59 -15.51 -8.25
CA SER A 495 3.25 -15.82 -8.74
C SER A 495 2.62 -16.87 -7.84
N GLY A 496 1.40 -16.66 -7.42
CA GLY A 496 0.74 -17.59 -6.50
C GLY A 496 -0.54 -17.02 -5.90
N SER A 497 -1.05 -17.70 -4.88
CA SER A 497 -2.16 -17.21 -4.08
C SER A 497 -1.64 -16.46 -2.87
N PHE A 498 -2.01 -15.20 -2.74
CA PHE A 498 -1.57 -14.32 -1.67
C PHE A 498 -2.77 -13.78 -0.91
N GLU A 499 -2.60 -13.62 0.39
CA GLU A 499 -3.52 -12.88 1.26
C GLU A 499 -3.07 -11.42 1.27
N PHE A 500 -3.99 -10.53 0.91
CA PHE A 500 -3.77 -9.10 0.80
C PHE A 500 -4.68 -8.32 1.75
N GLU A 501 -4.19 -7.20 2.19
CA GLU A 501 -4.95 -6.16 2.85
C GLU A 501 -4.58 -4.80 2.27
N VAL A 502 -5.58 -3.99 1.92
CA VAL A 502 -5.40 -2.61 1.49
C VAL A 502 -5.72 -1.68 2.65
N ILE A 503 -4.79 -0.78 2.92
CA ILE A 503 -4.87 0.15 4.03
C ILE A 503 -4.86 1.57 3.48
N GLN A 504 -5.81 2.37 3.93
CA GLN A 504 -5.95 3.76 3.55
C GLN A 504 -5.92 4.66 4.78
N SER A 505 -5.33 5.81 4.66
CA SER A 505 -5.45 6.88 5.63
C SER A 505 -6.33 8.00 5.03
N PRO A 506 -7.22 8.58 5.84
CA PRO A 506 -7.39 8.38 7.29
C PRO A 506 -8.36 7.26 7.69
N GLU A 507 -8.87 6.44 6.74
CA GLU A 507 -10.05 5.60 6.96
C GLU A 507 -9.80 4.41 7.90
N ASN A 508 -8.75 3.58 7.66
CA ASN A 508 -8.64 2.30 8.35
C ASN A 508 -7.23 1.94 8.85
N ASP A 509 -6.25 2.80 8.71
CA ASP A 509 -4.84 2.49 8.99
C ASP A 509 -4.50 2.30 10.48
N LEU A 510 -5.33 2.80 11.40
CA LEU A 510 -5.17 2.64 12.85
C LEU A 510 -6.03 1.52 13.46
N ARG A 511 -6.63 0.65 12.64
CA ARG A 511 -7.40 -0.48 13.17
C ARG A 511 -6.50 -1.43 13.96
N ALA A 512 -6.93 -1.76 15.20
CA ALA A 512 -6.17 -2.63 16.08
C ALA A 512 -6.31 -4.12 15.73
N SER A 513 -7.44 -4.51 15.12
CA SER A 513 -7.75 -5.90 14.77
C SER A 513 -7.02 -6.40 13.51
N ASP A 514 -6.70 -5.48 12.62
CA ASP A 514 -6.03 -5.72 11.34
C ASP A 514 -5.12 -4.52 11.02
N ALA A 515 -4.97 -4.09 9.78
CA ALA A 515 -4.05 -3.05 9.37
C ALA A 515 -2.63 -3.23 9.95
N LEU A 516 -1.86 -2.17 10.13
CA LEU A 516 -0.49 -2.27 10.62
C LEU A 516 -0.43 -2.74 12.08
N ILE A 517 -1.28 -2.19 12.93
CA ILE A 517 -1.32 -2.51 14.37
C ILE A 517 -1.69 -3.99 14.55
N GLY A 518 -2.73 -4.47 13.84
CA GLY A 518 -3.14 -5.87 13.85
C GLY A 518 -2.09 -6.82 13.28
N MET A 519 -1.35 -6.42 12.24
CA MET A 519 -0.24 -7.20 11.71
C MET A 519 0.88 -7.36 12.76
N VAL A 520 1.29 -6.28 13.41
CA VAL A 520 2.35 -6.29 14.43
C VAL A 520 1.91 -7.03 15.69
N ALA A 521 0.61 -7.00 16.03
CA ALA A 521 0.05 -7.74 17.16
C ALA A 521 0.23 -9.27 17.07
N ARG A 522 0.48 -9.80 15.85
CA ARG A 522 0.76 -11.24 15.62
C ARG A 522 2.10 -11.67 16.21
N ALA A 523 3.08 -10.74 16.33
CA ALA A 523 4.42 -11.06 16.79
C ALA A 523 4.48 -11.24 18.31
N GLY A 524 5.15 -12.29 18.77
CA GLY A 524 5.39 -12.65 20.16
C GLY A 524 6.74 -13.30 20.38
N ALA A 525 6.85 -14.15 21.38
CA ALA A 525 8.13 -14.75 21.78
C ALA A 525 8.78 -15.59 20.68
N GLY A 526 9.94 -15.17 20.23
CA GLY A 526 10.71 -15.82 19.16
C GLY A 526 10.41 -15.31 17.75
N ASP A 527 9.48 -14.38 17.61
CA ASP A 527 9.13 -13.73 16.35
C ASP A 527 9.95 -12.48 16.10
N MET A 528 9.76 -11.84 14.94
CA MET A 528 10.56 -10.70 14.52
C MET A 528 9.70 -9.60 13.90
N VAL A 529 9.99 -8.35 14.28
CA VAL A 529 9.44 -7.14 13.66
C VAL A 529 10.59 -6.26 13.19
N LEU A 530 10.58 -5.91 11.89
CA LEU A 530 11.57 -5.04 11.28
C LEU A 530 10.84 -3.80 10.73
N VAL A 531 11.27 -2.62 11.15
CA VAL A 531 10.65 -1.35 10.79
C VAL A 531 11.68 -0.45 10.11
N GLU A 532 11.43 -0.02 8.89
CA GLU A 532 12.25 0.95 8.19
C GLU A 532 11.40 2.11 7.69
N GLN A 533 11.65 3.31 8.24
CA GLN A 533 10.79 4.47 8.07
C GLN A 533 11.57 5.74 7.78
N LEU A 534 10.98 6.63 6.95
CA LEU A 534 11.45 8.02 6.84
C LEU A 534 11.44 8.69 8.20
N TYR A 535 10.33 8.61 8.92
CA TYR A 535 10.24 9.02 10.31
C TYR A 535 9.14 8.25 11.05
N GLU A 536 9.36 8.06 12.35
CA GLU A 536 8.39 7.53 13.30
C GLU A 536 8.47 8.38 14.56
N ARG A 537 7.43 9.15 14.85
CA ARG A 537 7.47 10.09 15.98
C ARG A 537 7.28 9.34 17.31
N LYS A 538 7.97 9.76 18.35
CA LYS A 538 7.85 9.12 19.66
C LYS A 538 6.51 9.37 20.36
N TYR A 539 5.77 10.39 19.93
CA TYR A 539 4.41 10.71 20.38
C TYR A 539 3.73 11.57 19.30
N TRP A 540 2.40 11.60 19.33
CA TRP A 540 1.57 12.47 18.50
C TRP A 540 1.19 13.75 19.25
N GLY A 541 0.28 14.57 18.73
CA GLY A 541 -0.11 15.83 19.33
C GLY A 541 0.94 16.94 19.19
N PRO A 542 0.77 18.04 19.95
CA PRO A 542 1.66 19.20 19.89
C PRO A 542 3.06 18.87 20.41
N SER A 543 4.05 19.72 20.09
CA SER A 543 5.46 19.53 20.53
C SER A 543 5.64 19.57 22.06
N THR A 544 4.62 19.94 22.79
CA THR A 544 4.58 19.97 24.27
C THR A 544 4.02 18.69 24.89
N SER A 545 3.52 17.76 24.08
CA SER A 545 3.02 16.44 24.50
C SER A 545 4.16 15.46 24.85
N ASP A 546 3.77 14.27 25.27
CA ASP A 546 4.66 13.18 25.60
C ASP A 546 3.97 11.83 25.30
N PRO A 547 4.75 10.71 25.30
CA PRO A 547 4.18 9.38 24.98
C PRO A 547 3.09 8.89 25.93
N ALA A 548 2.92 9.47 27.11
CA ALA A 548 1.89 9.07 28.06
C ALA A 548 0.56 9.81 27.84
N THR A 549 0.61 11.02 27.27
CA THR A 549 -0.57 11.84 27.00
C THR A 549 -1.08 11.67 25.58
N ASP A 550 -0.18 11.56 24.62
CA ASP A 550 -0.49 11.46 23.18
C ASP A 550 0.39 10.37 22.53
N PRO A 551 0.17 9.08 22.80
CA PRO A 551 1.01 8.00 22.30
C PRO A 551 0.93 7.90 20.78
N ASN A 552 2.08 7.58 20.13
CA ASN A 552 2.07 7.11 18.77
C ASN A 552 1.69 5.62 18.76
N LEU A 553 0.48 5.29 18.39
CA LEU A 553 -0.06 3.94 18.46
C LEU A 553 0.74 2.92 17.64
N ARG A 554 1.35 3.34 16.53
CA ARG A 554 2.23 2.48 15.70
C ARG A 554 3.50 2.12 16.47
N LEU A 555 4.16 3.13 17.05
CA LEU A 555 5.38 2.92 17.85
C LEU A 555 5.08 2.08 19.09
N GLU A 556 3.96 2.34 19.78
CA GLU A 556 3.55 1.53 20.92
C GLU A 556 3.28 0.08 20.51
N ALA A 557 2.70 -0.19 19.34
CA ALA A 557 2.51 -1.55 18.82
C ALA A 557 3.86 -2.29 18.64
N TYR A 558 4.90 -1.60 18.16
CA TYR A 558 6.25 -2.18 18.04
C TYR A 558 6.86 -2.47 19.41
N ILE A 559 6.72 -1.53 20.37
CA ILE A 559 7.18 -1.70 21.74
C ILE A 559 6.45 -2.88 22.41
N ASP A 560 5.15 -2.98 22.23
CA ASP A 560 4.34 -4.07 22.81
C ASP A 560 4.67 -5.42 22.19
N ALA A 561 5.03 -5.49 20.90
CA ALA A 561 5.57 -6.71 20.32
C ALA A 561 6.85 -7.17 21.04
N ALA A 562 7.76 -6.24 21.35
CA ALA A 562 8.95 -6.54 22.13
C ALA A 562 8.60 -6.97 23.58
N ARG A 563 7.61 -6.34 24.22
CA ARG A 563 7.09 -6.76 25.53
C ARG A 563 6.49 -8.17 25.51
N ARG A 564 5.88 -8.58 24.38
CA ARG A 564 5.43 -9.96 24.15
C ARG A 564 6.56 -10.94 23.86
N GLY A 565 7.80 -10.47 23.72
CA GLY A 565 9.01 -11.28 23.53
C GLY A 565 9.48 -11.39 22.09
N ALA A 566 8.96 -10.59 21.16
CA ALA A 566 9.49 -10.51 19.82
C ALA A 566 10.83 -9.76 19.78
N SER A 567 11.68 -10.09 18.79
CA SER A 567 12.85 -9.28 18.44
C SER A 567 12.43 -8.12 17.55
N VAL A 568 12.62 -6.88 18.00
CA VAL A 568 12.19 -5.69 17.24
C VAL A 568 13.40 -4.85 16.84
N ARG A 569 13.49 -4.47 15.57
CA ARG A 569 14.54 -3.59 15.04
C ARG A 569 13.88 -2.46 14.27
N ILE A 570 14.20 -1.23 14.63
CA ILE A 570 13.66 0.00 14.05
C ILE A 570 14.81 0.79 13.44
N LEU A 571 14.78 1.04 12.14
CA LEU A 571 15.74 1.88 11.41
C LEU A 571 14.99 3.10 10.87
N LEU A 572 15.40 4.28 11.34
CA LEU A 572 14.81 5.56 10.94
C LEU A 572 15.82 6.40 10.16
N ASP A 573 15.33 7.26 9.28
CA ASP A 573 16.17 8.13 8.48
C ASP A 573 16.98 9.10 9.33
N SER A 574 18.25 9.33 8.93
CA SER A 574 19.13 10.35 9.52
C SER A 574 19.41 11.51 8.56
N PHE A 575 19.03 11.40 7.29
CA PHE A 575 19.37 12.42 6.28
C PHE A 575 18.42 13.63 6.35
N TYR A 576 17.15 13.38 6.60
CA TYR A 576 16.11 14.41 6.76
C TYR A 576 15.76 14.70 8.22
N ASP A 577 16.44 14.06 9.18
CA ASP A 577 16.19 14.24 10.61
C ASP A 577 16.65 15.62 11.10
N ASP A 578 15.84 16.29 11.92
CA ASP A 578 16.23 17.47 12.69
C ASP A 578 16.41 17.10 14.17
N PRO A 579 17.62 16.82 14.62
CA PRO A 579 17.87 16.40 16.02
C PRO A 579 17.45 17.43 17.08
N LEU A 580 17.08 18.66 16.68
CA LEU A 580 16.57 19.69 17.60
C LEU A 580 15.06 19.61 17.80
N ASP A 581 14.33 18.95 16.91
CA ASP A 581 12.90 18.68 17.11
C ASP A 581 12.75 17.62 18.23
N PRO A 582 11.96 17.88 19.27
CA PRO A 582 11.69 16.89 20.33
C PRO A 582 10.99 15.63 19.82
N ARG A 583 10.45 15.64 18.59
CA ARG A 583 9.81 14.51 17.91
C ARG A 583 10.65 13.94 16.76
N SER A 584 11.93 14.31 16.68
CA SER A 584 12.88 13.81 15.66
C SER A 584 13.08 12.29 15.74
N ASN A 585 13.61 11.68 14.70
CA ASN A 585 14.03 10.29 14.68
C ASN A 585 15.10 10.01 15.75
N THR A 586 16.05 10.96 15.92
CA THR A 586 17.04 10.91 17.00
C THR A 586 16.38 10.84 18.38
N ALA A 587 15.36 11.66 18.64
CA ALA A 587 14.63 11.67 19.91
C ALA A 587 13.80 10.39 20.10
N THR A 588 13.20 9.86 19.04
CA THR A 588 12.45 8.60 19.04
C THR A 588 13.37 7.43 19.36
N CYS A 589 14.51 7.29 18.68
CA CYS A 589 15.46 6.22 18.97
C CYS A 589 16.04 6.31 20.39
N ALA A 590 16.29 7.51 20.89
CA ALA A 590 16.72 7.69 22.29
C ALA A 590 15.63 7.20 23.28
N TYR A 591 14.36 7.52 23.05
CA TYR A 591 13.23 7.06 23.85
C TYR A 591 13.11 5.54 23.82
N VAL A 592 13.06 4.94 22.63
CA VAL A 592 12.92 3.50 22.42
C VAL A 592 14.06 2.72 23.09
N ASN A 593 15.32 3.13 22.89
CA ASN A 593 16.47 2.44 23.45
C ASN A 593 16.57 2.57 24.98
N ASN A 594 16.15 3.72 25.54
CA ASN A 594 16.04 3.89 26.99
C ASN A 594 14.97 2.97 27.59
N LEU A 595 13.81 2.89 26.94
CA LEU A 595 12.73 2.00 27.35
C LEU A 595 13.16 0.54 27.27
N ALA A 596 13.76 0.12 26.15
CA ALA A 596 14.29 -1.22 25.96
C ALA A 596 15.27 -1.63 27.07
N SER A 597 16.18 -0.71 27.45
CA SER A 597 17.13 -0.93 28.52
C SER A 597 16.45 -1.05 29.89
N SER A 598 15.44 -0.20 30.17
CA SER A 598 14.75 -0.18 31.47
C SER A 598 13.86 -1.41 31.67
N GLU A 599 13.23 -1.91 30.61
CA GLU A 599 12.34 -3.08 30.63
C GLU A 599 13.05 -4.39 30.21
N SER A 600 14.35 -4.32 29.83
CA SER A 600 15.14 -5.47 29.34
C SER A 600 14.51 -6.15 28.09
N LEU A 601 14.07 -5.36 27.13
CA LEU A 601 13.44 -5.82 25.89
C LEU A 601 14.48 -6.10 24.80
N ASP A 602 14.21 -7.05 23.91
CA ASP A 602 14.94 -7.24 22.66
C ASP A 602 14.44 -6.26 21.58
N LEU A 603 14.65 -5.00 21.86
CA LEU A 603 14.23 -3.86 21.05
C LEU A 603 15.39 -2.93 20.83
N GLN A 604 15.65 -2.55 19.59
CA GLN A 604 16.70 -1.60 19.23
C GLN A 604 16.24 -0.65 18.13
N CYS A 605 16.52 0.65 18.30
CA CYS A 605 16.34 1.68 17.30
C CYS A 605 17.67 2.28 16.87
N LEU A 606 17.88 2.43 15.56
CA LEU A 606 19.02 3.12 14.93
C LEU A 606 18.50 4.20 13.98
N ILE A 607 19.33 5.22 13.78
CA ILE A 607 19.16 6.16 12.66
C ILE A 607 20.21 5.85 11.60
N GLY A 608 19.85 5.98 10.31
CA GLY A 608 20.75 5.61 9.22
C GLY A 608 20.50 6.36 7.91
N ASN A 609 21.47 6.20 7.01
CA ASN A 609 21.43 6.73 5.64
C ASN A 609 22.18 5.77 4.72
N PRO A 610 21.65 4.58 4.47
CA PRO A 610 22.36 3.48 3.81
C PRO A 610 22.75 3.77 2.36
N THR A 611 21.97 4.58 1.65
CA THR A 611 22.22 4.95 0.24
C THR A 611 22.98 6.27 0.09
N GLY A 612 23.18 7.01 1.20
CA GLY A 612 23.76 8.35 1.17
C GLY A 612 22.80 9.47 0.79
N ASN A 613 21.54 9.13 0.44
CA ASN A 613 20.48 10.09 0.06
C ASN A 613 19.21 9.96 0.90
N GLY A 614 19.28 9.24 2.00
CA GLY A 614 18.19 9.09 2.96
C GLY A 614 17.37 7.81 2.80
N ILE A 615 16.60 7.53 3.84
CA ILE A 615 15.55 6.50 3.84
C ILE A 615 14.22 7.22 3.64
N HIS A 616 13.55 6.91 2.54
CA HIS A 616 12.18 7.37 2.29
C HIS A 616 11.17 6.21 2.39
N ASN A 617 11.63 5.07 2.86
CA ASN A 617 10.83 3.86 3.02
C ASN A 617 9.73 4.02 4.08
N LYS A 618 8.65 3.26 3.95
CA LYS A 618 7.58 3.09 4.92
C LYS A 618 7.23 1.61 4.98
N MET A 619 8.20 0.83 5.47
CA MET A 619 8.15 -0.63 5.45
C MET A 619 8.11 -1.20 6.86
N VAL A 620 7.20 -2.14 7.08
CA VAL A 620 7.18 -2.97 8.28
C VAL A 620 7.08 -4.42 7.87
N LEU A 621 7.96 -5.25 8.40
CA LEU A 621 8.00 -6.69 8.16
C LEU A 621 7.74 -7.43 9.47
N VAL A 622 6.88 -8.43 9.43
CA VAL A 622 6.59 -9.29 10.58
C VAL A 622 6.80 -10.75 10.20
N TRP A 623 7.60 -11.44 11.01
CA TRP A 623 7.65 -12.89 11.05
C TRP A 623 6.91 -13.37 12.28
N ASP A 624 5.82 -14.14 12.09
CA ASP A 624 4.94 -14.62 13.16
C ASP A 624 5.26 -16.08 13.60
N GLY A 625 6.48 -16.54 13.36
CA GLY A 625 6.92 -17.92 13.62
C GLY A 625 6.56 -18.91 12.52
N VAL A 626 5.64 -18.58 11.63
CA VAL A 626 5.17 -19.43 10.53
C VAL A 626 5.16 -18.69 9.20
N ASN A 627 4.66 -17.46 9.20
CA ASN A 627 4.42 -16.67 7.99
C ASN A 627 5.27 -15.39 8.00
N GLY A 628 5.68 -14.97 6.82
CA GLY A 628 6.22 -13.66 6.58
C GLY A 628 5.14 -12.71 6.08
N TRP A 629 5.05 -11.53 6.70
CA TRP A 629 4.15 -10.45 6.33
C TRP A 629 4.96 -9.23 5.92
N THR A 630 4.51 -8.55 4.88
CA THR A 630 5.11 -7.30 4.41
C THR A 630 4.05 -6.21 4.38
N HIS A 631 4.38 -5.04 4.94
CA HIS A 631 3.61 -3.80 4.81
C HIS A 631 4.48 -2.77 4.12
N THR A 632 3.98 -2.15 3.07
CA THR A 632 4.64 -1.03 2.39
C THR A 632 3.60 -0.12 1.74
N GLY A 633 3.94 1.15 1.66
CA GLY A 633 3.06 2.17 1.09
C GLY A 633 3.58 3.57 1.37
N SER A 634 2.67 4.54 1.43
CA SER A 634 3.00 5.95 1.61
C SER A 634 2.93 6.43 3.06
N ILE A 635 2.35 5.64 3.99
CA ILE A 635 1.98 6.06 5.35
C ILE A 635 3.20 6.24 6.25
N ASN A 636 3.50 7.47 6.65
CA ASN A 636 4.54 7.80 7.62
C ASN A 636 4.07 7.61 9.08
N GLY A 637 5.02 7.58 10.03
CA GLY A 637 4.74 7.45 11.45
C GLY A 637 4.41 8.77 12.16
N SER A 638 3.66 9.67 11.51
CA SER A 638 3.17 10.92 12.12
C SER A 638 1.64 10.90 12.21
N GLU A 639 1.12 11.64 13.16
CA GLU A 639 -0.31 11.79 13.35
C GLU A 639 -1.02 12.29 12.08
N ASN A 640 -0.41 13.29 11.41
CA ASN A 640 -0.97 13.82 10.16
C ASN A 640 -1.09 12.76 9.07
N SER A 641 -0.10 11.89 8.93
CA SER A 641 -0.11 10.83 7.91
C SER A 641 -1.18 9.78 8.16
N VAL A 642 -1.45 9.47 9.44
CA VAL A 642 -2.38 8.39 9.81
C VAL A 642 -3.81 8.86 10.07
N LYS A 643 -4.04 10.15 10.25
CA LYS A 643 -5.37 10.68 10.60
C LYS A 643 -5.92 11.68 9.59
N ASN A 644 -5.06 12.24 8.74
CA ASN A 644 -5.39 13.47 8.02
C ASN A 644 -4.98 13.48 6.53
N ASN A 645 -3.95 12.72 6.14
CA ASN A 645 -3.55 12.63 4.73
C ASN A 645 -4.34 11.56 3.98
N ARG A 646 -4.48 11.74 2.66
CA ARG A 646 -4.74 10.63 1.77
C ARG A 646 -3.46 9.81 1.60
N GLU A 647 -3.49 8.57 2.04
CA GLU A 647 -2.37 7.63 1.94
C GLU A 647 -2.87 6.26 1.47
N LEU A 648 -1.96 5.44 0.92
CA LEU A 648 -2.24 4.07 0.55
C LEU A 648 -1.09 3.15 0.95
N ALA A 649 -1.39 2.01 1.56
CA ALA A 649 -0.45 0.94 1.82
C ALA A 649 -1.06 -0.42 1.50
N ILE A 650 -0.21 -1.40 1.24
CA ILE A 650 -0.61 -2.80 1.03
C ILE A 650 0.14 -3.68 2.03
N GLN A 651 -0.60 -4.57 2.67
CA GLN A 651 -0.04 -5.71 3.38
C GLN A 651 -0.17 -6.96 2.55
N VAL A 652 0.87 -7.78 2.59
CA VAL A 652 0.88 -9.06 1.88
C VAL A 652 1.47 -10.15 2.77
N LYS A 653 0.74 -11.25 2.89
CA LYS A 653 1.27 -12.47 3.46
C LYS A 653 2.08 -13.20 2.40
N SER A 654 3.41 -13.07 2.50
CA SER A 654 4.36 -13.68 1.58
C SER A 654 5.69 -13.93 2.28
N THR A 655 5.99 -15.18 2.54
CA THR A 655 7.28 -15.57 3.16
C THR A 655 8.48 -15.19 2.29
N ASP A 656 8.37 -15.37 0.97
CA ASP A 656 9.46 -15.00 0.04
C ASP A 656 9.61 -13.49 -0.08
N GLY A 657 8.49 -12.74 -0.10
CA GLY A 657 8.49 -11.28 -0.03
C GLY A 657 9.13 -10.76 1.26
N TYR A 658 8.74 -11.34 2.40
CA TYR A 658 9.37 -11.05 3.69
C TYR A 658 10.88 -11.32 3.65
N ASN A 659 11.31 -12.49 3.19
CA ASN A 659 12.71 -12.87 3.16
C ASN A 659 13.54 -11.94 2.27
N TYR A 660 13.01 -11.51 1.12
CA TYR A 660 13.68 -10.58 0.22
C TYR A 660 13.82 -9.19 0.89
N LEU A 661 12.74 -8.63 1.40
CA LEU A 661 12.76 -7.32 2.04
C LEU A 661 13.54 -7.32 3.37
N ALA A 662 13.55 -8.45 4.09
CA ALA A 662 14.38 -8.61 5.29
C ALA A 662 15.89 -8.60 4.97
N GLN A 663 16.31 -9.02 3.78
CA GLN A 663 17.70 -8.86 3.31
C GLN A 663 18.00 -7.38 3.01
N VAL A 664 17.05 -6.65 2.40
CA VAL A 664 17.17 -5.19 2.19
C VAL A 664 17.34 -4.50 3.54
N PHE A 665 16.42 -4.74 4.48
CA PHE A 665 16.50 -4.19 5.83
C PHE A 665 17.84 -4.53 6.52
N ASN A 666 18.28 -5.79 6.45
CA ASN A 666 19.52 -6.23 7.11
C ASN A 666 20.76 -5.53 6.52
N TYR A 667 20.78 -5.33 5.19
CA TYR A 667 21.85 -4.54 4.56
C TYR A 667 21.87 -3.10 5.11
N ASP A 668 20.71 -2.45 5.11
CA ASP A 668 20.56 -1.06 5.54
C ASP A 668 20.83 -0.90 7.05
N TRP A 669 20.41 -1.87 7.85
CA TRP A 669 20.68 -1.97 9.27
C TRP A 669 22.18 -2.06 9.56
N VAL A 670 22.91 -2.95 8.87
CA VAL A 670 24.36 -3.12 9.02
C VAL A 670 25.12 -1.88 8.52
N ALA A 671 24.73 -1.31 7.39
CA ALA A 671 25.30 -0.08 6.86
C ALA A 671 25.10 1.11 7.81
N SER A 672 24.06 1.06 8.65
CA SER A 672 23.76 2.06 9.71
C SER A 672 24.41 1.74 11.06
N GLY A 673 25.29 0.74 11.14
CA GLY A 673 26.07 0.37 12.33
C GLY A 673 25.43 -0.69 13.23
N GLY A 674 24.32 -1.31 12.79
CA GLY A 674 23.72 -2.43 13.49
C GLY A 674 24.50 -3.74 13.32
N SER A 675 24.32 -4.67 14.24
CA SER A 675 24.82 -6.03 14.07
C SER A 675 23.93 -6.81 13.08
N PRO A 676 24.48 -7.67 12.22
CA PRO A 676 23.69 -8.48 11.32
C PRO A 676 22.59 -9.24 12.07
N ILE A 677 21.35 -9.10 11.61
CA ILE A 677 20.17 -9.77 12.17
C ILE A 677 20.15 -11.24 11.73
N PHE A 678 20.56 -11.47 10.50
CA PHE A 678 20.74 -12.82 9.94
C PHE A 678 22.23 -13.15 9.87
N PRO A 679 22.62 -14.40 10.11
CA PRO A 679 24.03 -14.75 9.99
C PRO A 679 24.51 -14.44 8.57
N THR A 680 25.50 -13.55 8.47
CA THR A 680 26.20 -13.28 7.22
C THR A 680 26.77 -14.62 6.74
N PRO A 681 26.61 -15.04 5.48
CA PRO A 681 27.34 -16.19 4.97
C PRO A 681 28.84 -15.86 5.07
N THR A 682 29.51 -16.47 6.06
CA THR A 682 30.96 -16.32 6.25
C THR A 682 31.64 -16.87 5.00
N PRO A 683 32.56 -16.14 4.34
CA PRO A 683 33.38 -16.75 3.30
C PRO A 683 34.17 -17.86 3.94
N THR A 684 33.81 -19.12 3.67
CA THR A 684 34.43 -20.30 4.23
C THR A 684 35.82 -20.45 3.60
N PRO A 685 36.91 -20.51 4.40
CA PRO A 685 38.18 -20.99 3.83
C PRO A 685 38.02 -22.43 3.37
N THR A 686 38.46 -22.72 2.16
CA THR A 686 38.39 -24.01 1.50
C THR A 686 38.73 -25.14 2.46
N ALA A 687 37.72 -25.87 2.92
CA ALA A 687 37.90 -27.08 3.74
C ALA A 687 37.41 -28.30 2.94
N THR A 688 38.24 -29.35 2.97
CA THR A 688 38.04 -30.66 2.39
C THR A 688 36.68 -31.26 2.75
N PHE A 689 35.92 -31.65 1.75
CA PHE A 689 34.56 -32.15 1.84
C PHE A 689 34.38 -33.44 2.62
N THR A 690 33.47 -33.44 3.57
CA THR A 690 32.69 -34.60 4.01
C THR A 690 31.21 -34.28 3.71
N PRO A 691 30.45 -35.11 3.00
CA PRO A 691 29.11 -34.74 2.52
C PRO A 691 28.10 -34.70 3.68
N THR A 692 27.60 -33.51 3.97
CA THR A 692 26.40 -33.29 4.83
C THR A 692 25.37 -32.65 3.92
N PHE A 693 24.14 -33.18 3.95
CA PHE A 693 23.03 -32.71 3.11
C PHE A 693 22.75 -31.24 3.34
N THR A 694 23.00 -30.39 2.32
CA THR A 694 22.61 -28.99 2.23
C THR A 694 21.25 -28.95 1.51
N PRO A 695 20.29 -28.07 1.89
CA PRO A 695 19.10 -27.88 1.06
C PRO A 695 19.53 -27.35 -0.30
N THR A 696 19.02 -27.96 -1.34
CA THR A 696 19.28 -27.65 -2.74
C THR A 696 18.89 -26.20 -3.02
N PRO A 697 19.70 -25.41 -3.75
CA PRO A 697 19.25 -24.13 -4.29
C PRO A 697 18.00 -24.37 -5.16
N SER A 698 17.03 -23.50 -5.11
CA SER A 698 15.89 -23.55 -6.02
C SER A 698 16.42 -23.46 -7.43
N GLY A 699 16.18 -24.51 -8.24
CA GLY A 699 16.58 -24.57 -9.64
C GLY A 699 15.91 -23.48 -10.49
N PRO A 700 16.23 -23.43 -11.80
CA PRO A 700 15.62 -22.46 -12.72
C PRO A 700 14.10 -22.43 -12.60
N GLN A 701 13.51 -21.21 -12.66
CA GLN A 701 12.07 -20.98 -12.57
C GLN A 701 11.40 -20.91 -13.96
N TYR A 702 12.07 -21.45 -14.98
CA TYR A 702 11.66 -21.49 -16.40
C TYR A 702 11.95 -22.86 -16.98
N PRO A 703 11.34 -23.22 -18.12
CA PRO A 703 11.65 -24.49 -18.79
C PRO A 703 13.04 -24.44 -19.38
N LEU A 704 13.74 -25.58 -19.32
CA LEU A 704 15.09 -25.75 -19.83
C LEU A 704 15.12 -26.68 -21.04
N ILE A 705 16.02 -26.45 -21.98
CA ILE A 705 16.38 -27.42 -23.03
C ILE A 705 17.15 -28.53 -22.33
N SER A 706 16.60 -29.73 -22.32
CA SER A 706 17.16 -30.87 -21.57
C SER A 706 17.96 -31.86 -22.42
N GLU A 707 17.63 -32.00 -23.69
CA GLU A 707 18.39 -32.87 -24.61
C GLU A 707 18.29 -32.34 -26.04
N VAL A 708 19.41 -32.40 -26.79
CA VAL A 708 19.44 -32.03 -28.21
C VAL A 708 20.11 -33.13 -28.98
N PHE A 709 19.42 -33.64 -30.03
CA PHE A 709 19.90 -34.66 -30.95
C PHE A 709 20.07 -34.04 -32.33
N TYR A 710 21.31 -33.68 -32.71
CA TYR A 710 21.61 -32.90 -33.88
C TYR A 710 22.41 -33.68 -34.94
N ASP A 711 23.32 -34.60 -34.57
CA ASP A 711 24.10 -35.42 -35.49
C ASP A 711 23.52 -36.84 -35.51
N THR A 712 22.56 -37.06 -36.42
CA THR A 712 21.76 -38.26 -36.45
C THR A 712 22.39 -39.36 -37.31
N PRO A 713 22.08 -40.66 -37.09
CA PRO A 713 22.64 -41.74 -37.90
C PRO A 713 22.02 -41.84 -39.31
N GLY A 714 20.90 -41.14 -39.55
CA GLY A 714 20.17 -41.18 -40.80
C GLY A 714 20.22 -39.87 -41.57
N THR A 715 19.07 -39.23 -41.73
CA THR A 715 18.94 -37.94 -42.39
C THR A 715 18.60 -36.91 -41.33
N ASP A 716 19.49 -35.98 -40.99
CA ASP A 716 19.33 -35.00 -39.92
C ASP A 716 18.01 -34.25 -40.00
N SER A 717 17.64 -33.67 -41.13
CA SER A 717 16.38 -32.99 -41.35
C SER A 717 15.11 -33.85 -41.14
N ASP A 718 15.24 -35.15 -40.97
CA ASP A 718 14.14 -36.07 -40.68
C ASP A 718 14.16 -36.55 -39.21
N GLU A 719 15.34 -36.64 -38.59
CA GLU A 719 15.56 -37.36 -37.32
C GLU A 719 15.97 -36.46 -36.16
N GLU A 720 16.36 -35.19 -36.40
CA GLU A 720 16.69 -34.22 -35.35
C GLU A 720 15.52 -33.90 -34.43
N TRP A 721 15.83 -33.67 -33.14
CA TRP A 721 14.86 -33.29 -32.16
C TRP A 721 15.49 -32.55 -30.97
N ILE A 722 14.63 -31.75 -30.26
CA ILE A 722 14.96 -31.01 -29.07
C ILE A 722 13.98 -31.40 -27.96
N GLU A 723 14.48 -31.66 -26.77
CA GLU A 723 13.66 -31.89 -25.59
C GLU A 723 13.69 -30.69 -24.63
N ILE A 724 12.54 -30.40 -24.03
CA ILE A 724 12.38 -29.33 -23.04
C ILE A 724 11.85 -29.96 -21.75
N TYR A 725 12.46 -29.61 -20.64
CA TYR A 725 12.13 -30.06 -19.29
C TYR A 725 11.60 -28.90 -18.44
N ASN A 726 10.57 -29.13 -17.63
CA ASN A 726 10.10 -28.16 -16.65
C ASN A 726 10.61 -28.50 -15.25
N PRO A 727 11.68 -27.87 -14.76
CA PRO A 727 12.23 -28.10 -13.43
C PRO A 727 11.39 -27.48 -12.31
N THR A 728 10.36 -26.71 -12.64
CA THR A 728 9.58 -25.94 -11.67
C THR A 728 8.48 -26.76 -11.01
N ALA A 729 7.91 -26.26 -9.91
CA ALA A 729 6.82 -26.90 -9.20
C ALA A 729 5.41 -26.58 -9.79
N PHE A 730 5.33 -25.82 -10.89
CA PHE A 730 4.07 -25.38 -11.50
C PHE A 730 4.04 -25.66 -13.00
N THR A 731 2.84 -25.74 -13.56
CA THR A 731 2.64 -25.87 -15.01
C THR A 731 2.97 -24.55 -15.69
N ILE A 732 3.76 -24.60 -16.78
CA ILE A 732 4.13 -23.44 -17.59
C ILE A 732 3.30 -23.45 -18.87
N ASP A 733 2.65 -22.33 -19.17
CA ASP A 733 1.97 -22.10 -20.46
C ASP A 733 3.01 -21.77 -21.54
N LEU A 734 3.13 -22.62 -22.54
CA LEU A 734 4.04 -22.46 -23.67
C LEU A 734 3.41 -21.78 -24.88
N SER A 735 2.13 -21.40 -24.87
CA SER A 735 1.39 -20.86 -26.03
C SER A 735 2.08 -19.68 -26.73
N ASN A 736 2.91 -18.94 -26.00
CA ASN A 736 3.66 -17.80 -26.50
C ASN A 736 5.18 -18.03 -26.51
N TYR A 737 5.65 -19.19 -26.09
CA TYR A 737 7.08 -19.53 -26.18
C TYR A 737 7.45 -19.88 -27.62
N LYS A 738 8.75 -19.75 -27.94
CA LYS A 738 9.32 -20.07 -29.24
C LYS A 738 10.59 -20.90 -29.03
N LEU A 739 10.84 -21.78 -29.97
CA LEU A 739 12.02 -22.63 -30.01
C LEU A 739 12.63 -22.53 -31.41
N GLY A 740 13.93 -22.43 -31.50
CA GLY A 740 14.61 -22.30 -32.78
C GLY A 740 16.14 -22.30 -32.68
N ASP A 741 16.79 -22.10 -33.79
CA ASP A 741 18.24 -22.06 -34.01
C ASP A 741 18.72 -20.68 -34.51
N GLU A 742 17.86 -19.66 -34.52
CA GLU A 742 18.22 -18.30 -34.96
C GLU A 742 18.52 -17.38 -33.77
N GLU A 743 19.78 -17.05 -33.56
CA GLU A 743 20.25 -16.19 -32.46
C GLU A 743 20.13 -14.70 -32.78
N THR A 744 19.97 -14.32 -34.04
CA THR A 744 19.93 -12.93 -34.49
C THR A 744 18.55 -12.53 -34.99
N PHE A 745 17.91 -11.57 -34.35
CA PHE A 745 16.63 -11.03 -34.79
C PHE A 745 16.68 -10.54 -36.24
N GLY A 746 15.80 -11.08 -37.08
CA GLY A 746 15.74 -10.79 -38.53
C GLY A 746 16.64 -11.67 -39.39
N GLY A 747 17.22 -12.74 -38.84
CA GLY A 747 18.07 -13.68 -39.55
C GLY A 747 17.33 -14.66 -40.45
N THR A 748 18.04 -15.68 -40.88
CA THR A 748 17.61 -16.60 -41.97
C THR A 748 17.44 -18.06 -41.52
N GLU A 749 17.74 -18.37 -40.27
CA GLU A 749 17.51 -19.67 -39.65
C GLU A 749 16.08 -19.76 -39.05
N GLY A 750 15.75 -20.79 -38.28
CA GLY A 750 14.41 -21.08 -37.89
C GLY A 750 14.01 -20.60 -36.48
N MET A 751 12.85 -20.02 -36.33
CA MET A 751 12.22 -19.78 -35.05
C MET A 751 10.72 -20.15 -35.12
N TYR A 752 10.25 -21.01 -34.21
CA TYR A 752 8.91 -21.55 -34.24
C TYR A 752 8.18 -21.35 -32.92
N ARG A 753 6.92 -20.96 -33.00
CA ARG A 753 6.04 -20.78 -31.84
C ARG A 753 5.28 -22.08 -31.53
N PHE A 754 5.14 -22.36 -30.23
CA PHE A 754 4.26 -23.43 -29.76
C PHE A 754 2.79 -23.14 -30.09
N PRO A 755 1.98 -24.17 -30.35
CA PRO A 755 0.56 -23.98 -30.62
C PRO A 755 -0.20 -23.44 -29.40
N THR A 756 -1.30 -22.74 -29.63
CA THR A 756 -2.17 -22.21 -28.58
C THR A 756 -2.67 -23.34 -27.68
N GLY A 757 -2.55 -23.17 -26.36
CA GLY A 757 -2.89 -24.16 -25.35
C GLY A 757 -1.74 -25.14 -25.04
N ALA A 758 -0.56 -24.99 -25.66
CA ALA A 758 0.62 -25.76 -25.29
C ALA A 758 1.03 -25.46 -23.84
N SER A 759 1.35 -26.50 -23.08
CA SER A 759 1.80 -26.33 -21.69
C SER A 759 2.73 -27.49 -21.30
N ILE A 760 3.56 -27.27 -20.25
CA ILE A 760 4.43 -28.28 -19.70
C ILE A 760 4.27 -28.31 -18.17
N GLY A 761 3.83 -29.46 -17.64
CA GLY A 761 3.59 -29.65 -16.20
C GLY A 761 4.88 -29.78 -15.39
N PRO A 762 4.80 -29.69 -14.04
CA PRO A 762 5.95 -29.87 -13.16
C PRO A 762 6.66 -31.20 -13.41
N GLY A 763 7.99 -31.16 -13.58
CA GLY A 763 8.78 -32.34 -13.86
C GLY A 763 8.52 -33.02 -15.21
N GLN A 764 7.67 -32.47 -16.04
CA GLN A 764 7.35 -33.01 -17.36
C GLN A 764 8.48 -32.69 -18.37
N ARG A 765 8.62 -33.60 -19.36
CA ARG A 765 9.41 -33.36 -20.56
C ARG A 765 8.51 -33.34 -21.79
N ILE A 766 8.85 -32.51 -22.76
CA ILE A 766 8.18 -32.44 -24.07
C ILE A 766 9.26 -32.51 -25.18
N ILE A 767 8.94 -33.15 -26.27
CA ILE A 767 9.85 -33.36 -27.41
C ILE A 767 9.30 -32.61 -28.61
N VAL A 768 10.14 -31.81 -29.23
CA VAL A 768 9.92 -31.15 -30.52
C VAL A 768 10.81 -31.79 -31.55
N ALA A 769 10.27 -32.56 -32.46
CA ALA A 769 10.99 -33.18 -33.55
C ALA A 769 10.91 -32.35 -34.83
N LEU A 770 11.92 -32.35 -35.65
CA LEU A 770 11.82 -31.73 -36.97
C LEU A 770 10.69 -32.39 -37.77
N LYS A 771 10.65 -33.74 -37.76
CA LYS A 771 9.57 -34.53 -38.36
C LYS A 771 9.12 -35.66 -37.45
N ALA A 772 7.85 -35.73 -37.14
CA ALA A 772 7.30 -36.80 -36.29
C ALA A 772 7.53 -38.19 -36.84
N THR A 773 7.49 -38.40 -38.16
CA THR A 773 7.72 -39.71 -38.79
C THR A 773 9.14 -40.20 -38.66
N GLY A 774 10.16 -39.34 -38.73
CA GLY A 774 11.58 -39.68 -38.51
C GLY A 774 11.83 -40.05 -37.04
N PHE A 775 11.34 -39.23 -36.12
CA PHE A 775 11.43 -39.52 -34.70
C PHE A 775 10.73 -40.84 -34.33
N PHE A 776 9.53 -41.06 -34.84
CA PHE A 776 8.81 -42.33 -34.59
C PHE A 776 9.58 -43.57 -35.15
N ALA A 777 10.27 -43.42 -36.28
CA ALA A 777 11.05 -44.51 -36.82
C ALA A 777 12.23 -44.92 -35.95
N LEU A 778 12.83 -43.94 -35.23
CA LEU A 778 13.92 -44.19 -34.30
C LEU A 778 13.48 -44.76 -32.95
N TYR A 779 12.36 -44.21 -32.39
CA TYR A 779 12.01 -44.46 -30.98
C TYR A 779 10.69 -45.19 -30.78
N GLY A 780 9.84 -45.37 -31.81
CA GLY A 780 8.60 -46.15 -31.74
C GLY A 780 7.43 -45.49 -31.04
N PHE A 781 7.53 -44.20 -30.71
CA PHE A 781 6.45 -43.38 -30.14
C PHE A 781 6.45 -41.98 -30.79
N ASN A 782 5.37 -41.24 -30.69
CA ASN A 782 5.29 -39.92 -31.28
C ASN A 782 5.94 -38.84 -30.40
N PRO A 783 6.60 -37.81 -30.98
CA PRO A 783 7.02 -36.64 -30.25
C PRO A 783 5.80 -35.82 -29.80
N THR A 784 6.03 -34.86 -28.91
CA THR A 784 4.95 -33.96 -28.41
C THR A 784 4.53 -32.98 -29.49
N TYR A 785 5.47 -32.43 -30.25
CA TYR A 785 5.25 -31.49 -31.34
C TYR A 785 6.16 -31.82 -32.51
N GLU A 786 5.80 -31.36 -33.72
CA GLU A 786 6.68 -31.41 -34.88
C GLU A 786 6.79 -30.03 -35.55
N VAL A 787 7.94 -29.76 -36.17
CA VAL A 787 8.23 -28.50 -36.88
C VAL A 787 7.67 -28.55 -38.31
N ILE A 788 7.93 -29.65 -39.01
CA ILE A 788 7.44 -29.90 -40.37
C ILE A 788 6.37 -30.99 -40.30
N GLU A 789 5.18 -30.67 -40.76
CA GLU A 789 4.02 -31.61 -40.69
C GLU A 789 4.30 -32.88 -41.47
N THR A 790 4.36 -33.99 -40.74
CA THR A 790 4.49 -35.34 -41.28
C THR A 790 3.50 -36.32 -40.66
N SER A 791 2.86 -35.93 -39.55
CA SER A 791 1.87 -36.79 -38.87
C SER A 791 0.72 -35.97 -38.34
N SER A 792 -0.49 -36.17 -38.88
CA SER A 792 -1.72 -35.49 -38.44
C SER A 792 -2.14 -35.80 -36.99
N SER A 793 -1.44 -36.72 -36.30
CA SER A 793 -1.63 -37.03 -34.88
C SER A 793 -0.68 -36.27 -33.95
N VAL A 794 0.28 -35.52 -34.49
CA VAL A 794 1.24 -34.71 -33.72
C VAL A 794 0.95 -33.22 -34.00
N PRO A 795 0.73 -32.41 -32.99
CA PRO A 795 0.53 -30.96 -33.17
C PRO A 795 1.76 -30.27 -33.78
N ASN A 796 1.52 -29.34 -34.73
CA ASN A 796 2.57 -28.61 -35.40
C ASN A 796 2.98 -27.36 -34.63
N MET A 797 4.29 -27.10 -34.59
CA MET A 797 4.83 -25.77 -34.32
C MET A 797 4.52 -24.83 -35.49
N SER A 798 4.44 -23.54 -35.27
CA SER A 798 4.20 -22.53 -36.30
C SER A 798 5.38 -21.60 -36.42
N ILE A 799 5.82 -21.33 -37.71
CA ILE A 799 6.94 -20.40 -37.94
C ILE A 799 6.63 -19.04 -37.32
N TYR A 800 7.63 -18.50 -36.60
CA TYR A 800 7.54 -17.16 -35.98
C TYR A 800 8.29 -16.14 -36.86
N SER A 801 7.64 -15.76 -37.93
CA SER A 801 8.18 -14.85 -38.95
C SER A 801 8.48 -13.42 -38.47
N ALA A 802 8.06 -13.05 -37.27
CA ALA A 802 8.48 -11.81 -36.62
C ALA A 802 9.95 -11.85 -36.16
N TRP A 803 10.50 -13.06 -35.91
CA TRP A 803 11.88 -13.23 -35.48
C TRP A 803 12.78 -13.60 -36.63
N SER A 804 12.44 -14.63 -37.41
CA SER A 804 13.25 -15.15 -38.48
C SER A 804 12.41 -15.70 -39.66
N SER A 805 13.07 -16.03 -40.77
CA SER A 805 12.37 -16.46 -42.02
C SER A 805 12.69 -17.87 -42.47
N GLY A 806 13.60 -18.58 -41.80
CA GLY A 806 14.08 -19.93 -42.21
C GLY A 806 13.35 -21.05 -41.48
N THR A 807 14.01 -22.22 -41.53
CA THR A 807 13.59 -23.45 -40.86
C THR A 807 14.68 -23.93 -39.96
N ILE A 808 14.34 -24.54 -38.82
CA ILE A 808 15.34 -25.18 -37.93
C ILE A 808 16.16 -26.23 -38.70
N SER A 809 17.46 -26.19 -38.53
CA SER A 809 18.40 -27.11 -39.16
C SER A 809 19.69 -27.16 -38.38
N LEU A 810 19.78 -28.03 -37.41
CA LEU A 810 20.89 -28.13 -36.46
C LEU A 810 22.16 -28.58 -37.14
N SER A 811 23.19 -27.74 -37.13
CA SER A 811 24.48 -28.01 -37.84
C SER A 811 25.33 -29.01 -37.08
N ASN A 812 25.86 -30.03 -37.77
CA ASN A 812 26.77 -31.04 -37.19
C ASN A 812 28.18 -30.50 -36.92
N THR A 813 28.44 -29.22 -37.12
CA THR A 813 29.75 -28.59 -36.88
C THR A 813 29.65 -27.41 -35.90
N GLY A 814 28.50 -27.27 -35.27
CA GLY A 814 28.21 -26.28 -34.23
C GLY A 814 27.03 -25.40 -34.58
N ASP A 815 26.19 -25.19 -33.58
CA ASP A 815 24.95 -24.39 -33.66
C ASP A 815 24.51 -23.98 -32.27
N GLU A 816 23.40 -23.21 -32.18
CA GLU A 816 22.71 -22.86 -30.98
C GLU A 816 21.22 -23.21 -31.05
N VAL A 817 20.65 -23.58 -29.90
CA VAL A 817 19.24 -23.82 -29.73
C VAL A 817 18.71 -22.84 -28.67
N LEU A 818 17.74 -22.02 -29.05
CA LEU A 818 17.19 -20.99 -28.20
C LEU A 818 15.74 -21.32 -27.79
N LEU A 819 15.44 -21.18 -26.52
CA LEU A 819 14.08 -21.17 -25.98
C LEU A 819 13.73 -19.73 -25.57
N LEU A 820 12.81 -19.09 -26.32
CA LEU A 820 12.36 -17.73 -26.01
C LEU A 820 11.02 -17.77 -25.27
N ASN A 821 10.84 -16.86 -24.32
CA ASN A 821 9.55 -16.68 -23.61
C ASN A 821 8.54 -15.90 -24.46
N GLY A 822 7.39 -15.54 -23.83
CA GLY A 822 6.33 -14.77 -24.48
C GLY A 822 6.73 -13.37 -24.93
N SER A 823 7.79 -12.81 -24.33
CA SER A 823 8.32 -11.46 -24.63
C SER A 823 9.56 -11.50 -25.52
N ASP A 824 9.82 -12.61 -26.18
CA ASP A 824 10.96 -12.81 -27.10
C ASP A 824 12.34 -12.71 -26.40
N VAL A 825 12.38 -12.98 -25.09
CA VAL A 825 13.64 -13.05 -24.32
C VAL A 825 14.05 -14.50 -24.21
N ALA A 826 15.33 -14.80 -24.53
CA ALA A 826 15.92 -16.13 -24.34
C ALA A 826 15.91 -16.49 -22.85
N VAL A 827 15.28 -17.60 -22.50
CA VAL A 827 15.20 -18.13 -21.14
C VAL A 827 16.16 -19.29 -20.94
N ASP A 828 16.51 -19.99 -22.00
CA ASP A 828 17.58 -20.98 -22.03
C ASP A 828 18.18 -21.03 -23.42
N VAL A 829 19.48 -21.23 -23.50
CA VAL A 829 20.27 -21.35 -24.76
C VAL A 829 21.28 -22.47 -24.61
N VAL A 830 21.27 -23.36 -25.59
CA VAL A 830 22.24 -24.43 -25.68
C VAL A 830 23.12 -24.20 -26.92
N THR A 831 24.42 -24.14 -26.70
CA THR A 831 25.40 -24.05 -27.81
C THR A 831 26.29 -25.27 -27.78
N TYR A 832 26.72 -25.73 -28.97
CA TYR A 832 27.62 -26.89 -29.08
C TYR A 832 28.61 -26.71 -30.25
N GLU A 833 29.76 -27.36 -30.16
CA GLU A 833 30.86 -27.33 -31.14
C GLU A 833 31.27 -25.88 -31.51
N GLY A 834 31.02 -25.47 -32.75
CA GLY A 834 31.33 -24.14 -33.25
C GLY A 834 30.25 -23.10 -33.00
N GLY A 835 29.12 -23.44 -32.38
CA GLY A 835 28.02 -22.52 -32.05
C GLY A 835 28.44 -21.40 -31.13
N LEU A 836 27.86 -20.20 -31.29
CA LEU A 836 28.25 -18.99 -30.55
C LEU A 836 27.04 -18.20 -30.10
N TYR A 837 26.84 -18.10 -28.79
CA TYR A 837 25.89 -17.19 -28.20
C TYR A 837 26.51 -16.38 -27.05
N ALA A 838 26.19 -15.09 -26.96
CA ALA A 838 26.85 -14.20 -26.01
C ALA A 838 26.56 -14.63 -24.56
N GLY A 839 27.62 -14.97 -23.82
CA GLY A 839 27.54 -15.40 -22.42
C GLY A 839 27.26 -16.88 -22.20
N VAL A 840 27.21 -17.71 -23.26
CA VAL A 840 27.10 -19.19 -23.19
C VAL A 840 28.37 -19.81 -23.69
N ILE A 841 28.89 -20.84 -22.97
CA ILE A 841 30.05 -21.62 -23.34
C ILE A 841 29.58 -22.91 -24.03
N PRO A 842 30.03 -23.23 -25.25
CA PRO A 842 29.51 -24.37 -26.00
C PRO A 842 29.98 -25.72 -25.44
N HIS A 843 29.13 -26.74 -25.60
CA HIS A 843 29.50 -28.13 -25.41
C HIS A 843 30.50 -28.58 -26.51
N PRO A 844 31.52 -29.37 -26.23
CA PRO A 844 32.55 -29.76 -27.22
C PRO A 844 32.04 -30.65 -28.37
N GLY A 845 30.76 -31.00 -28.38
CA GLY A 845 30.14 -31.86 -29.38
C GLY A 845 30.07 -33.33 -28.98
N VAL A 846 29.37 -34.12 -29.80
CA VAL A 846 29.20 -35.58 -29.58
C VAL A 846 29.45 -36.36 -30.87
N THR A 847 29.51 -37.67 -30.81
CA THR A 847 29.66 -38.53 -31.95
C THR A 847 28.32 -38.79 -32.64
N THR A 848 28.25 -38.92 -33.96
CA THR A 848 27.05 -39.27 -34.73
C THR A 848 26.24 -40.37 -34.06
N GLY A 849 24.93 -40.09 -33.85
CA GLY A 849 23.98 -40.96 -33.16
C GLY A 849 23.92 -40.82 -31.65
N HIS A 850 24.70 -39.91 -31.06
CA HIS A 850 24.62 -39.49 -29.67
C HIS A 850 23.90 -38.14 -29.54
N SER A 851 23.29 -37.86 -28.39
CA SER A 851 22.75 -36.55 -28.04
C SER A 851 23.58 -35.84 -26.99
N ILE A 852 23.42 -34.54 -26.86
CA ILE A 852 23.83 -33.80 -25.66
C ILE A 852 22.65 -33.76 -24.70
N GLU A 853 22.81 -34.23 -23.47
CA GLU A 853 21.77 -34.26 -22.43
C GLU A 853 22.21 -33.44 -21.23
N ARG A 854 21.31 -32.55 -20.73
CA ARG A 854 21.54 -31.78 -19.53
C ARG A 854 21.51 -32.66 -18.28
N TYR A 855 22.63 -32.69 -17.54
CA TYR A 855 22.75 -33.54 -16.37
C TYR A 855 23.50 -32.86 -15.22
N PRO A 856 22.84 -32.67 -14.03
CA PRO A 856 21.42 -32.97 -13.73
C PRO A 856 20.44 -32.06 -14.51
N ALA A 857 19.26 -32.56 -14.79
CA ALA A 857 18.28 -31.95 -15.69
C ALA A 857 17.79 -30.52 -15.26
N ASN A 858 18.05 -30.12 -14.02
CA ASN A 858 17.69 -28.78 -13.47
C ASN A 858 18.92 -27.87 -13.28
N GLN A 859 20.10 -28.26 -13.81
CA GLN A 859 21.31 -27.43 -13.77
C GLN A 859 21.34 -26.50 -14.98
N ASP A 860 21.58 -25.22 -14.73
CA ASP A 860 21.81 -24.23 -15.78
C ASP A 860 22.81 -23.19 -15.26
N THR A 861 24.02 -23.26 -15.85
CA THR A 861 25.14 -22.37 -15.51
C THR A 861 25.56 -21.50 -16.69
N ASN A 862 24.87 -21.59 -17.82
CA ASN A 862 25.26 -21.04 -19.12
C ASN A 862 26.63 -21.58 -19.62
N ASP A 863 27.10 -22.68 -19.09
CA ASP A 863 28.27 -23.39 -19.55
C ASP A 863 27.84 -24.81 -19.98
N CYS A 864 27.52 -24.95 -21.27
CA CYS A 864 27.04 -26.22 -21.81
C CYS A 864 28.09 -27.34 -21.73
N SER A 865 29.37 -27.01 -21.57
CA SER A 865 30.43 -28.03 -21.35
C SER A 865 30.36 -28.64 -19.95
N VAL A 866 29.65 -27.98 -19.01
CA VAL A 866 29.45 -28.43 -17.63
C VAL A 866 28.02 -28.91 -17.41
N ASP A 867 27.05 -28.28 -18.10
CA ASP A 867 25.63 -28.58 -17.92
C ASP A 867 25.17 -29.80 -18.72
N PHE A 868 25.87 -30.16 -19.80
CA PHE A 868 25.51 -31.27 -20.69
C PHE A 868 26.54 -32.35 -20.71
N VAL A 869 26.08 -33.57 -20.99
CA VAL A 869 26.93 -34.76 -21.16
C VAL A 869 26.63 -35.45 -22.51
N ASP A 870 27.62 -36.14 -23.06
CA ASP A 870 27.44 -37.03 -24.21
C ASP A 870 26.56 -38.22 -23.78
N ARG A 871 25.40 -38.37 -24.45
CA ARG A 871 24.40 -39.42 -24.14
C ARG A 871 24.32 -40.45 -25.28
N ASN A 872 24.65 -41.73 -24.94
CA ASN A 872 24.52 -42.86 -25.87
C ASN A 872 23.88 -44.07 -25.18
N PRO A 873 22.75 -44.59 -25.62
CA PRO A 873 21.87 -44.01 -26.63
C PRO A 873 21.14 -42.73 -26.14
N PRO A 874 20.65 -41.85 -27.05
CA PRO A 874 19.76 -40.75 -26.67
C PRO A 874 18.54 -41.22 -25.90
N THR A 875 18.03 -40.38 -24.98
CA THR A 875 17.02 -40.77 -23.97
C THR A 875 15.76 -39.91 -24.01
N PRO A 876 15.11 -39.65 -25.17
CA PRO A 876 13.97 -38.77 -25.28
C PRO A 876 12.82 -39.19 -24.36
N GLY A 877 12.35 -38.26 -23.50
CA GLY A 877 11.23 -38.45 -22.58
C GLY A 877 11.60 -39.06 -21.24
N SER A 878 12.90 -39.29 -20.92
CA SER A 878 13.30 -39.97 -19.68
C SER A 878 14.16 -39.15 -18.72
#